data_3a3fafe16915f6bbe94d2fb5e3c11b9d
#
_entry.id   3a3fafe16915f6bbe94d2fb5e3c11b9d
#
_cell.length_a   1.000
_cell.length_b   1.000
_cell.length_c   1.000
_cell.angle_alpha   90.00
_cell.angle_beta   90.00
_cell.angle_gamma   90.00
#
_symmetry.space_group_name_H-M   'P 1'
#
loop_
_entity.id
_entity.type
_entity.pdbx_description
1 polymer ?
#
loop_
_entity_poly.entity_id
_entity_poly.type
_entity_poly.pdbx_seq_one_letter_code
_entity_poly.pdbx_strand_id
1 'polypeptide(L)'
;MKHNLFKTLGWVAFLMTLFTCIGLTNANAQAKTYQIGTDVTYPPFEFANKHNQYVGIDIDIMNAIAKEEGFKVHIKPVGFNAAVQSVESGQLDGVIAGMTITPDRQAKFDFGTPYYKTGVIMAVGKNSNITSFKQLKGKRVALKTGTAAADYANSIKKKYGFKTVTFDDSDNMYQDVTTGNSVACFEDQPVMQYGIKQGLKLKIVTKPANTGWYGFAVKKGSHKSLITKFNAGLKKIRANGTYDKIVGKYLGSKTNQAVKGKTFTIGTDVTFPPFEFANKHNRYVGIDMDLIRSIANEQGFKVKIKPLGFNAAVQAVESGQIDGVIAGMSITNARKAQFTFSDPYFTSGVVMAVAKNSHVKKLSELRGKKVAVKTGTAGADYANSLKKKYGFTVVTFDDSNNMYQDVTTGNSAACFEDDPVMKYAIKQGAKLKIVTKPAESAPYGFAVKKGRNQALMSAFNNGLKDLKASGTYDNIKAKYLGTDKAKVAASESGNSSEDRSFLGLIKQNKGALLSGFSETMWLTVVSIFFATVFGVIVGLLGVVPGKFFNGLSSVLIYIFRGMPLLVLALFIYTGIPSLTGEKIPAFVAGVVTLTFNEGAYIAAFVKGGIQAVDPGQMEAARSLGLPFGKSMRKVILPQGIRIMIPSFINQFIITLKDTSILSIIGLLELTQTGKIIIARNLEGFKVWTIIALMYLIVITLLTWLSNWVQRRTNV
;
A
#
# COMPACT_ATOMS: atom_id res chain seq x y z
N MET A 1 33.74 -57.73 10.02
CA MET A 1 32.62 -56.75 9.87
C MET A 1 31.83 -56.44 11.16
N LYS A 2 32.19 -56.98 12.31
CA LYS A 2 31.45 -56.68 13.60
C LYS A 2 32.10 -55.63 14.51
N HIS A 3 33.28 -55.11 14.17
CA HIS A 3 33.99 -54.15 15.04
C HIS A 3 33.75 -52.66 14.72
N ASN A 4 33.20 -52.32 13.54
CA ASN A 4 32.89 -50.96 13.15
C ASN A 4 31.44 -50.51 13.48
N LEU A 5 30.55 -51.45 13.82
CA LEU A 5 29.16 -51.14 14.15
C LEU A 5 29.00 -50.58 15.58
N PHE A 6 29.90 -51.01 16.52
CA PHE A 6 29.89 -50.52 17.90
C PHE A 6 30.46 -49.09 18.03
N LYS A 7 31.41 -48.69 17.20
CA LYS A 7 31.95 -47.32 17.20
C LYS A 7 30.97 -46.29 16.64
N THR A 8 30.18 -46.64 15.60
CA THR A 8 29.14 -45.75 15.05
C THR A 8 27.94 -45.62 15.97
N LEU A 9 27.51 -46.66 16.69
CA LEU A 9 26.44 -46.54 17.68
C LEU A 9 26.87 -45.73 18.90
N GLY A 10 28.15 -45.78 19.33
CA GLY A 10 28.68 -44.95 20.41
C GLY A 10 28.69 -43.45 20.07
N TRP A 11 28.99 -43.08 18.83
CA TRP A 11 28.93 -41.69 18.36
C TRP A 11 27.51 -41.17 18.19
N VAL A 12 26.56 -41.99 17.77
CA VAL A 12 25.14 -41.61 17.66
C VAL A 12 24.51 -41.44 19.05
N ALA A 13 24.85 -42.32 20.02
CA ALA A 13 24.42 -42.17 21.42
C ALA A 13 25.03 -40.94 22.09
N PHE A 14 26.30 -40.61 21.80
CA PHE A 14 26.97 -39.40 22.32
C PHE A 14 26.39 -38.11 21.70
N LEU A 15 26.03 -38.12 20.44
CA LEU A 15 25.35 -36.98 19.76
C LEU A 15 23.90 -36.83 20.26
N MET A 16 23.18 -37.91 20.54
CA MET A 16 21.82 -37.83 21.13
C MET A 16 21.84 -37.31 22.57
N THR A 17 22.85 -37.68 23.39
CA THR A 17 23.00 -37.12 24.75
C THR A 17 23.45 -35.66 24.74
N LEU A 18 24.23 -35.23 23.75
CA LEU A 18 24.56 -33.80 23.57
C LEU A 18 23.36 -32.97 23.15
N PHE A 19 22.42 -33.50 22.33
CA PHE A 19 21.19 -32.83 21.93
C PHE A 19 20.13 -32.78 23.03
N THR A 20 20.14 -33.73 24.00
CA THR A 20 19.23 -33.70 25.16
C THR A 20 19.70 -32.76 26.28
N CYS A 21 20.98 -32.38 26.34
CA CYS A 21 21.48 -31.38 27.29
C CYS A 21 21.37 -29.92 26.82
N ILE A 22 21.09 -29.66 25.55
CA ILE A 22 20.86 -28.30 25.01
C ILE A 22 19.35 -27.91 24.99
N GLY A 23 18.47 -28.87 25.35
CA GLY A 23 16.99 -28.72 25.24
C GLY A 23 16.25 -28.34 26.53
N LEU A 24 16.90 -28.00 27.64
CA LEU A 24 16.20 -27.71 28.90
C LEU A 24 16.76 -26.51 29.67
N THR A 25 16.66 -25.32 29.07
CA THR A 25 16.50 -24.09 29.84
C THR A 25 15.46 -23.19 29.14
N ASN A 26 14.27 -23.70 28.89
CA ASN A 26 13.10 -22.86 28.89
C ASN A 26 12.76 -22.56 30.37
N ALA A 27 13.48 -21.64 30.96
CA ALA A 27 12.97 -20.91 32.11
C ALA A 27 11.69 -20.25 31.61
N ASN A 28 10.54 -20.83 31.94
CA ASN A 28 9.25 -20.13 31.86
C ASN A 28 9.39 -18.88 32.74
N ALA A 29 9.89 -17.78 32.18
CA ALA A 29 9.83 -16.48 32.80
C ALA A 29 8.34 -16.19 32.97
N GLN A 30 7.81 -16.41 34.16
CA GLN A 30 6.42 -16.13 34.49
C GLN A 30 6.15 -14.70 34.10
N ALA A 31 5.23 -14.51 33.14
CA ALA A 31 4.95 -13.20 32.55
C ALA A 31 4.64 -12.21 33.69
N LYS A 32 5.45 -11.15 33.81
CA LYS A 32 5.29 -10.14 34.87
C LYS A 32 3.89 -9.54 34.78
N THR A 33 3.18 -9.52 35.92
CA THR A 33 1.84 -8.92 36.04
C THR A 33 1.98 -7.52 36.60
N TYR A 34 1.39 -6.54 35.92
CA TYR A 34 1.37 -5.14 36.33
C TYR A 34 -0.02 -4.74 36.83
N GLN A 35 -0.08 -3.92 37.88
CA GLN A 35 -1.30 -3.36 38.46
C GLN A 35 -1.57 -2.01 37.78
N ILE A 36 -2.63 -1.91 36.99
CA ILE A 36 -2.95 -0.72 36.20
C ILE A 36 -4.24 -0.09 36.71
N GLY A 37 -4.15 1.14 37.18
CA GLY A 37 -5.30 1.90 37.62
C GLY A 37 -6.11 2.46 36.46
N THR A 38 -7.44 2.52 36.63
CA THR A 38 -8.34 3.09 35.64
C THR A 38 -9.53 3.76 36.30
N ASP A 39 -10.24 4.61 35.57
CA ASP A 39 -11.53 5.20 35.98
C ASP A 39 -12.66 4.15 35.85
N VAL A 40 -13.81 4.44 36.39
CA VAL A 40 -14.99 3.56 36.41
C VAL A 40 -16.18 4.13 35.65
N THR A 41 -16.18 5.41 35.34
CA THR A 41 -17.32 6.18 34.79
C THR A 41 -16.89 7.10 33.65
N TYR A 42 -16.08 6.60 32.70
CA TYR A 42 -15.59 7.39 31.57
C TYR A 42 -15.80 6.73 30.20
N PRO A 43 -17.06 6.31 29.88
CA PRO A 43 -17.35 5.71 28.60
C PRO A 43 -17.09 6.70 27.44
N PRO A 44 -16.50 6.25 26.33
CA PRO A 44 -16.25 4.87 25.93
C PRO A 44 -14.84 4.35 26.27
N PHE A 45 -14.04 5.07 27.07
CA PHE A 45 -12.65 4.69 27.37
C PHE A 45 -12.56 3.62 28.46
N GLU A 46 -13.27 3.80 29.58
CA GLU A 46 -13.36 2.80 30.64
C GLU A 46 -14.70 2.92 31.38
N PHE A 47 -15.41 1.81 31.50
CA PHE A 47 -16.72 1.73 32.16
C PHE A 47 -17.11 0.28 32.44
N ALA A 48 -18.05 0.10 33.35
CA ALA A 48 -18.66 -1.21 33.58
C ALA A 48 -19.78 -1.47 32.55
N ASN A 49 -19.75 -2.64 31.89
CA ASN A 49 -20.83 -3.07 31.03
C ASN A 49 -22.01 -3.63 31.85
N LYS A 50 -23.11 -4.03 31.17
CA LYS A 50 -24.29 -4.62 31.80
C LYS A 50 -24.04 -5.92 32.58
N HIS A 51 -22.86 -6.52 32.45
CA HIS A 51 -22.43 -7.72 33.18
C HIS A 51 -21.40 -7.38 34.27
N ASN A 52 -21.29 -6.12 34.69
CA ASN A 52 -20.31 -5.59 35.64
C ASN A 52 -18.84 -5.89 35.29
N GLN A 53 -18.55 -6.07 34.00
CA GLN A 53 -17.17 -6.22 33.51
C GLN A 53 -16.65 -4.84 33.06
N TYR A 54 -15.45 -4.50 33.47
CA TYR A 54 -14.79 -3.28 33.01
C TYR A 54 -14.31 -3.44 31.58
N VAL A 55 -14.80 -2.58 30.73
CA VAL A 55 -14.55 -2.55 29.27
C VAL A 55 -14.31 -1.12 28.83
N GLY A 56 -13.84 -0.95 27.63
CA GLY A 56 -13.61 0.36 27.03
C GLY A 56 -12.36 0.40 26.18
N ILE A 57 -12.15 1.51 25.51
CA ILE A 57 -11.01 1.69 24.60
C ILE A 57 -9.69 1.51 25.34
N ASP A 58 -9.55 2.11 26.52
CA ASP A 58 -8.33 2.07 27.33
C ASP A 58 -8.03 0.66 27.83
N ILE A 59 -9.07 -0.03 28.32
CA ILE A 59 -8.97 -1.41 28.77
C ILE A 59 -8.57 -2.35 27.66
N ASP A 60 -9.24 -2.25 26.51
CA ASP A 60 -8.98 -3.12 25.36
C ASP A 60 -7.60 -2.85 24.74
N ILE A 61 -7.16 -1.56 24.68
CA ILE A 61 -5.81 -1.18 24.22
C ILE A 61 -4.75 -1.79 25.15
N MET A 62 -4.89 -1.64 26.47
CA MET A 62 -3.91 -2.14 27.44
C MET A 62 -3.81 -3.66 27.37
N ASN A 63 -4.93 -4.37 27.29
CA ASN A 63 -4.97 -5.82 27.14
C ASN A 63 -4.34 -6.30 25.82
N ALA A 64 -4.61 -5.60 24.72
CA ALA A 64 -4.02 -5.92 23.43
C ALA A 64 -2.49 -5.72 23.44
N ILE A 65 -2.02 -4.63 24.02
CA ILE A 65 -0.59 -4.34 24.20
C ILE A 65 0.08 -5.41 25.09
N ALA A 66 -0.55 -5.77 26.21
CA ALA A 66 -0.03 -6.79 27.13
C ALA A 66 0.15 -8.14 26.41
N LYS A 67 -0.82 -8.52 25.58
CA LYS A 67 -0.74 -9.73 24.75
C LYS A 67 0.40 -9.68 23.73
N GLU A 68 0.55 -8.56 23.01
CA GLU A 68 1.61 -8.39 21.98
C GLU A 68 3.03 -8.36 22.57
N GLU A 69 3.18 -7.87 23.81
CA GLU A 69 4.49 -7.68 24.47
C GLU A 69 4.79 -8.74 25.55
N GLY A 70 3.92 -9.75 25.68
CA GLY A 70 4.16 -10.92 26.55
C GLY A 70 4.19 -10.59 28.04
N PHE A 71 3.31 -9.69 28.53
CA PHE A 71 3.12 -9.43 29.95
C PHE A 71 1.63 -9.54 30.34
N LYS A 72 1.35 -9.57 31.64
CA LYS A 72 -0.02 -9.60 32.17
C LYS A 72 -0.37 -8.28 32.82
N VAL A 73 -1.63 -7.91 32.78
CA VAL A 73 -2.17 -6.73 33.47
C VAL A 73 -3.33 -7.12 34.38
N HIS A 74 -3.39 -6.51 35.54
CA HIS A 74 -4.54 -6.55 36.41
C HIS A 74 -5.10 -5.12 36.53
N ILE A 75 -6.28 -4.91 35.91
CA ILE A 75 -6.95 -3.61 35.88
C ILE A 75 -7.61 -3.36 37.24
N LYS A 76 -7.30 -2.22 37.84
CA LYS A 76 -7.84 -1.73 39.13
C LYS A 76 -8.77 -0.55 38.88
N PRO A 77 -10.09 -0.78 38.85
CA PRO A 77 -11.06 0.28 38.69
C PRO A 77 -11.26 1.01 40.03
N VAL A 78 -10.59 2.12 40.22
CA VAL A 78 -10.58 2.87 41.48
C VAL A 78 -11.07 4.32 41.36
N GLY A 79 -11.44 4.74 40.14
CA GLY A 79 -11.78 6.11 39.81
C GLY A 79 -10.55 6.94 39.43
N PHE A 80 -10.75 7.99 38.63
CA PHE A 80 -9.66 8.76 38.01
C PHE A 80 -8.66 9.31 39.06
N ASN A 81 -9.14 10.10 40.05
CA ASN A 81 -8.25 10.70 41.02
C ASN A 81 -7.51 9.70 41.90
N ALA A 82 -8.20 8.65 42.34
CA ALA A 82 -7.58 7.58 43.14
C ALA A 82 -6.54 6.79 42.30
N ALA A 83 -6.77 6.52 41.01
CA ALA A 83 -5.82 5.89 40.14
C ALA A 83 -4.55 6.75 39.98
N VAL A 84 -4.69 8.03 39.70
CA VAL A 84 -3.58 8.98 39.57
C VAL A 84 -2.75 9.05 40.84
N GLN A 85 -3.40 9.23 42.03
CA GLN A 85 -2.72 9.26 43.32
C GLN A 85 -2.02 7.95 43.69
N SER A 86 -2.65 6.80 43.35
CA SER A 86 -2.05 5.48 43.60
C SER A 86 -0.79 5.23 42.75
N VAL A 87 -0.72 5.78 41.56
CA VAL A 87 0.51 5.73 40.75
C VAL A 87 1.56 6.71 41.26
N GLU A 88 1.16 7.92 41.67
CA GLU A 88 2.08 8.90 42.25
C GLU A 88 2.70 8.38 43.56
N SER A 89 1.92 7.70 44.42
CA SER A 89 2.42 7.04 45.64
C SER A 89 3.21 5.77 45.38
N GLY A 90 3.09 5.15 44.21
CA GLY A 90 3.74 3.88 43.85
C GLY A 90 2.96 2.63 44.26
N GLN A 91 1.69 2.74 44.61
CA GLN A 91 0.79 1.63 44.94
C GLN A 91 0.33 0.88 43.65
N LEU A 92 0.30 1.57 42.53
CA LEU A 92 0.01 1.01 41.21
C LEU A 92 1.19 1.25 40.27
N ASP A 93 1.41 0.31 39.34
CA ASP A 93 2.49 0.37 38.37
C ASP A 93 2.26 1.43 37.26
N GLY A 94 1.00 1.71 36.94
CA GLY A 94 0.62 2.68 35.94
C GLY A 94 -0.87 3.01 35.93
N VAL A 95 -1.26 4.01 35.15
CA VAL A 95 -2.65 4.45 34.95
C VAL A 95 -2.96 4.63 33.47
N ILE A 96 -4.11 4.09 33.05
CA ILE A 96 -4.74 4.33 31.77
C ILE A 96 -6.22 4.66 32.03
N ALA A 97 -6.59 5.92 31.81
CA ALA A 97 -7.89 6.46 32.27
C ALA A 97 -8.27 7.74 31.51
N GLY A 98 -8.18 7.73 30.17
CA GLY A 98 -8.41 8.96 29.39
C GLY A 98 -7.52 10.13 29.84
N MET A 99 -6.35 9.83 30.38
CA MET A 99 -5.50 10.83 31.03
C MET A 99 -4.83 11.75 30.03
N THR A 100 -5.29 13.01 29.95
CA THR A 100 -4.68 14.04 29.09
C THR A 100 -3.26 14.34 29.52
N ILE A 101 -2.32 14.32 28.57
CA ILE A 101 -0.92 14.70 28.77
C ILE A 101 -0.85 16.24 28.91
N THR A 102 -0.48 16.74 30.09
CA THR A 102 -0.27 18.17 30.35
C THR A 102 1.14 18.40 30.93
N PRO A 103 1.70 19.63 30.84
CA PRO A 103 3.00 19.95 31.44
C PRO A 103 3.08 19.60 32.93
N ASP A 104 2.04 19.93 33.69
CA ASP A 104 1.99 19.67 35.15
C ASP A 104 2.02 18.16 35.45
N ARG A 105 1.33 17.35 34.63
CA ARG A 105 1.35 15.90 34.77
C ARG A 105 2.69 15.31 34.32
N GLN A 106 3.33 15.84 33.28
CA GLN A 106 4.65 15.41 32.84
C GLN A 106 5.74 15.70 33.89
N ALA A 107 5.54 16.66 34.79
CA ALA A 107 6.44 16.87 35.92
C ALA A 107 6.43 15.70 36.89
N LYS A 108 5.30 15.00 37.06
CA LYS A 108 5.07 13.94 38.07
C LYS A 108 5.07 12.53 37.48
N PHE A 109 4.81 12.38 36.18
CA PHE A 109 4.63 11.11 35.49
C PHE A 109 5.48 11.04 34.23
N ASP A 110 5.93 9.82 33.90
CA ASP A 110 6.44 9.48 32.57
C ASP A 110 5.29 8.89 31.73
N PHE A 111 5.08 9.47 30.55
CA PHE A 111 4.02 9.06 29.64
C PHE A 111 4.53 8.16 28.53
N GLY A 112 3.72 7.18 28.15
CA GLY A 112 3.88 6.44 26.91
C GLY A 112 3.54 7.29 25.68
N THR A 113 3.76 6.72 24.51
CA THR A 113 3.33 7.32 23.24
C THR A 113 1.84 7.68 23.33
N PRO A 114 1.45 8.90 22.94
CA PRO A 114 0.06 9.32 22.94
C PRO A 114 -0.81 8.37 22.10
N TYR A 115 -1.96 7.95 22.66
CA TYR A 115 -2.79 6.97 21.96
C TYR A 115 -4.10 7.53 21.39
N TYR A 116 -4.69 8.60 21.98
CA TYR A 116 -5.94 9.19 21.48
C TYR A 116 -5.92 10.72 21.58
N LYS A 117 -6.45 11.41 20.55
CA LYS A 117 -6.55 12.88 20.55
C LYS A 117 -7.90 13.32 21.07
N THR A 118 -7.93 14.29 21.98
CA THR A 118 -9.14 14.84 22.57
C THR A 118 -9.15 16.37 22.56
N GLY A 119 -10.26 16.96 23.00
CA GLY A 119 -10.41 18.38 23.24
C GLY A 119 -11.68 18.66 24.06
N VAL A 120 -11.62 19.66 24.88
CA VAL A 120 -12.68 20.04 25.81
C VAL A 120 -13.81 20.75 25.07
N ILE A 121 -15.06 20.32 25.32
CA ILE A 121 -16.28 20.96 24.84
C ILE A 121 -17.16 21.40 26.02
N MET A 122 -18.07 22.34 25.78
CA MET A 122 -19.17 22.66 26.69
C MET A 122 -20.44 21.97 26.21
N ALA A 123 -21.08 21.24 27.11
CA ALA A 123 -22.39 20.66 26.90
C ALA A 123 -23.42 21.28 27.84
N VAL A 124 -24.67 21.34 27.37
CA VAL A 124 -25.81 21.90 28.09
C VAL A 124 -27.02 20.98 28.00
N GLY A 125 -28.02 21.14 28.83
CA GLY A 125 -29.27 20.37 28.71
C GLY A 125 -29.83 20.45 27.28
N LYS A 126 -30.45 19.37 26.80
CA LYS A 126 -30.95 19.25 25.42
C LYS A 126 -31.85 20.40 25.00
N ASN A 127 -32.69 20.90 25.94
CA ASN A 127 -33.64 21.99 25.72
C ASN A 127 -33.09 23.39 26.12
N SER A 128 -31.82 23.49 26.50
CA SER A 128 -31.21 24.76 26.91
C SER A 128 -31.02 25.69 25.70
N ASN A 129 -31.20 26.98 25.91
CA ASN A 129 -30.94 28.05 24.92
C ASN A 129 -29.51 28.60 24.98
N ILE A 130 -28.64 28.04 25.83
CA ILE A 130 -27.25 28.46 25.95
C ILE A 130 -26.46 27.90 24.75
N THR A 131 -25.74 28.78 24.04
CA THR A 131 -24.96 28.46 22.85
C THR A 131 -23.51 28.97 22.91
N SER A 132 -23.18 29.75 23.97
CA SER A 132 -21.84 30.36 24.11
C SER A 132 -21.43 30.55 25.57
N PHE A 133 -20.12 30.66 25.82
CA PHE A 133 -19.58 30.94 27.17
C PHE A 133 -20.07 32.25 27.76
N LYS A 134 -20.38 33.27 26.97
CA LYS A 134 -20.87 34.57 27.45
C LYS A 134 -22.19 34.45 28.23
N GLN A 135 -23.02 33.45 27.90
CA GLN A 135 -24.32 33.20 28.52
C GLN A 135 -24.21 32.45 29.86
N LEU A 136 -23.01 32.09 30.30
CA LEU A 136 -22.76 31.45 31.59
C LEU A 136 -22.64 32.45 32.74
N LYS A 137 -22.61 33.76 32.49
CA LYS A 137 -22.43 34.80 33.54
C LYS A 137 -23.42 34.60 34.68
N GLY A 138 -22.88 34.49 35.92
CA GLY A 138 -23.65 34.30 37.16
C GLY A 138 -24.18 32.87 37.38
N LYS A 139 -24.05 31.98 36.40
CA LYS A 139 -24.63 30.62 36.41
C LYS A 139 -23.68 29.59 37.01
N ARG A 140 -24.23 28.45 37.44
CA ARG A 140 -23.48 27.27 37.91
C ARG A 140 -23.11 26.38 36.73
N VAL A 141 -21.88 25.87 36.77
CA VAL A 141 -21.32 24.97 35.78
C VAL A 141 -20.72 23.75 36.49
N ALA A 142 -21.11 22.57 36.09
CA ALA A 142 -20.67 21.30 36.66
C ALA A 142 -19.36 20.83 36.03
N LEU A 143 -18.42 20.37 36.84
CA LEU A 143 -17.09 19.89 36.43
C LEU A 143 -16.76 18.60 37.16
N LYS A 144 -16.00 17.70 36.49
CA LYS A 144 -15.41 16.53 37.15
C LYS A 144 -14.05 16.89 37.74
N THR A 145 -13.84 16.57 38.99
CA THR A 145 -12.62 16.90 39.76
C THR A 145 -11.37 16.30 39.09
N GLY A 146 -10.29 17.08 39.04
CA GLY A 146 -8.95 16.62 38.57
C GLY A 146 -8.82 16.40 37.07
N THR A 147 -9.82 16.75 36.24
CA THR A 147 -9.78 16.58 34.80
C THR A 147 -9.23 17.79 34.05
N ALA A 148 -8.66 17.61 32.88
CA ALA A 148 -8.22 18.70 31.99
C ALA A 148 -9.41 19.62 31.59
N ALA A 149 -10.62 19.08 31.54
CA ALA A 149 -11.84 19.83 31.27
C ALA A 149 -12.17 20.79 32.45
N ALA A 150 -11.98 20.35 33.69
CA ALA A 150 -12.13 21.19 34.87
C ALA A 150 -11.06 22.29 34.90
N ASP A 151 -9.82 21.98 34.61
CA ASP A 151 -8.71 22.95 34.55
C ASP A 151 -8.99 24.04 33.50
N TYR A 152 -9.42 23.62 32.32
CA TYR A 152 -9.81 24.54 31.24
C TYR A 152 -10.99 25.43 31.67
N ALA A 153 -12.06 24.87 32.23
CA ALA A 153 -13.21 25.64 32.68
C ALA A 153 -12.79 26.66 33.78
N ASN A 154 -11.96 26.25 34.74
CA ASN A 154 -11.44 27.12 35.78
C ASN A 154 -10.55 28.25 35.22
N SER A 155 -9.79 28.01 34.15
CA SER A 155 -8.97 29.05 33.51
C SER A 155 -9.80 30.15 32.87
N ILE A 156 -11.02 29.85 32.42
CA ILE A 156 -11.91 30.81 31.74
C ILE A 156 -13.03 31.35 32.63
N LYS A 157 -13.24 30.82 33.85
CA LYS A 157 -14.39 31.19 34.71
C LYS A 157 -14.42 32.66 35.07
N LYS A 158 -13.27 33.29 35.39
CA LYS A 158 -13.18 34.72 35.66
C LYS A 158 -13.59 35.56 34.44
N LYS A 159 -13.14 35.18 33.26
CA LYS A 159 -13.43 35.88 31.99
C LYS A 159 -14.93 35.90 31.69
N TYR A 160 -15.63 34.77 31.93
CA TYR A 160 -17.05 34.61 31.58
C TYR A 160 -17.99 34.72 32.77
N GLY A 161 -17.46 34.88 34.01
CA GLY A 161 -18.22 35.19 35.21
C GLY A 161 -19.14 34.10 35.74
N PHE A 162 -18.82 32.80 35.53
CA PHE A 162 -19.62 31.69 36.03
C PHE A 162 -19.06 31.11 37.34
N LYS A 163 -19.89 30.33 38.04
CA LYS A 163 -19.51 29.59 39.25
C LYS A 163 -19.35 28.12 38.93
N THR A 164 -18.44 27.44 39.60
CA THR A 164 -18.18 26.00 39.37
C THR A 164 -18.64 25.16 40.55
N VAL A 165 -19.18 23.99 40.30
CA VAL A 165 -19.43 22.89 41.21
C VAL A 165 -18.73 21.66 40.71
N THR A 166 -18.11 20.88 41.61
CA THR A 166 -17.28 19.72 41.22
C THR A 166 -17.94 18.43 41.70
N PHE A 167 -17.73 17.38 40.92
CA PHE A 167 -18.18 16.02 41.15
C PHE A 167 -16.99 15.06 40.97
N ASP A 168 -17.01 13.93 41.66
CA ASP A 168 -15.94 12.93 41.54
C ASP A 168 -16.11 12.00 40.33
N ASP A 169 -17.32 11.89 39.81
CA ASP A 169 -17.66 11.08 38.65
C ASP A 169 -18.48 11.85 37.60
N SER A 170 -18.45 11.33 36.35
CA SER A 170 -19.14 11.97 35.22
C SER A 170 -20.66 11.82 35.29
N ASP A 171 -21.19 10.77 35.87
CA ASP A 171 -22.63 10.48 35.89
C ASP A 171 -23.38 11.49 36.77
N ASN A 172 -22.87 11.75 37.97
CA ASN A 172 -23.40 12.77 38.87
C ASN A 172 -23.26 14.18 38.26
N MET A 173 -22.15 14.50 37.60
CA MET A 173 -21.96 15.74 36.84
C MET A 173 -23.02 15.92 35.74
N TYR A 174 -23.30 14.88 34.97
CA TYR A 174 -24.34 14.92 33.91
C TYR A 174 -25.75 15.03 34.48
N GLN A 175 -26.01 14.33 35.57
CA GLN A 175 -27.29 14.39 36.26
C GLN A 175 -27.58 15.83 36.78
N ASP A 176 -26.60 16.49 37.35
CA ASP A 176 -26.71 17.87 37.84
C ASP A 176 -27.08 18.85 36.72
N VAL A 177 -26.59 18.65 35.50
CA VAL A 177 -26.96 19.46 34.33
C VAL A 177 -28.31 19.05 33.74
N THR A 178 -28.62 17.76 33.67
CA THR A 178 -29.90 17.31 33.11
C THR A 178 -31.11 17.63 34.00
N THR A 179 -30.90 17.74 35.31
CA THR A 179 -31.92 18.19 36.28
C THR A 179 -32.01 19.71 36.36
N GLY A 180 -31.08 20.46 35.77
CA GLY A 180 -31.11 21.93 35.74
C GLY A 180 -30.44 22.60 36.93
N ASN A 181 -29.81 21.87 37.87
CA ASN A 181 -29.06 22.44 38.99
C ASN A 181 -27.81 23.22 38.50
N SER A 182 -27.13 22.71 37.52
CA SER A 182 -26.13 23.43 36.71
C SER A 182 -26.62 23.64 35.28
N VAL A 183 -26.21 24.71 34.64
CA VAL A 183 -26.67 25.05 33.28
C VAL A 183 -25.81 24.41 32.18
N ALA A 184 -24.58 23.98 32.52
CA ALA A 184 -23.63 23.40 31.60
C ALA A 184 -22.62 22.52 32.34
N CYS A 185 -21.95 21.65 31.61
CA CYS A 185 -20.73 20.98 32.03
C CYS A 185 -19.65 21.11 30.94
N PHE A 186 -18.39 20.91 31.36
CA PHE A 186 -17.26 20.78 30.47
C PHE A 186 -16.78 19.33 30.49
N GLU A 187 -16.55 18.78 29.31
CA GLU A 187 -16.15 17.37 29.14
C GLU A 187 -15.30 17.19 27.89
N ASP A 188 -14.64 16.08 27.79
CA ASP A 188 -13.93 15.68 26.58
C ASP A 188 -14.91 15.30 25.48
N GLN A 189 -14.64 15.77 24.25
CA GLN A 189 -15.55 15.64 23.14
C GLN A 189 -15.97 14.17 22.85
N PRO A 190 -15.06 13.17 22.77
CA PRO A 190 -15.46 11.80 22.46
C PRO A 190 -16.36 11.18 23.54
N VAL A 191 -16.13 11.54 24.81
CA VAL A 191 -16.94 11.07 25.94
C VAL A 191 -18.35 11.63 25.86
N MET A 192 -18.49 12.92 25.68
CA MET A 192 -19.79 13.57 25.55
C MET A 192 -20.54 13.10 24.30
N GLN A 193 -19.88 12.96 23.16
CA GLN A 193 -20.51 12.44 21.95
C GLN A 193 -21.04 11.01 22.14
N TYR A 194 -20.26 10.17 22.84
CA TYR A 194 -20.69 8.81 23.16
C TYR A 194 -21.92 8.83 24.09
N GLY A 195 -21.90 9.61 25.19
CA GLY A 195 -23.02 9.74 26.10
C GLY A 195 -24.30 10.20 25.42
N ILE A 196 -24.22 11.22 24.55
CA ILE A 196 -25.38 11.70 23.75
C ILE A 196 -25.91 10.61 22.83
N LYS A 197 -25.03 9.83 22.20
CA LYS A 197 -25.42 8.71 21.34
C LYS A 197 -26.12 7.59 22.14
N GLN A 198 -25.75 7.41 23.39
CA GLN A 198 -26.41 6.45 24.31
C GLN A 198 -27.70 7.00 24.95
N GLY A 199 -28.12 8.22 24.60
CA GLY A 199 -29.39 8.78 25.07
C GLY A 199 -29.27 9.84 26.15
N LEU A 200 -28.05 10.27 26.50
CA LEU A 200 -27.84 11.37 27.46
C LEU A 200 -28.53 12.65 26.96
N LYS A 201 -29.37 13.24 27.78
CA LYS A 201 -30.20 14.40 27.41
C LYS A 201 -29.40 15.73 27.46
N LEU A 202 -28.21 15.74 26.88
CA LEU A 202 -27.35 16.89 26.71
C LEU A 202 -27.12 17.20 25.22
N LYS A 203 -26.60 18.39 24.92
CA LYS A 203 -26.11 18.77 23.57
C LYS A 203 -24.80 19.56 23.69
N ILE A 204 -23.89 19.32 22.73
CA ILE A 204 -22.64 20.07 22.60
C ILE A 204 -22.92 21.41 21.94
N VAL A 205 -22.40 22.51 22.50
CA VAL A 205 -22.65 23.88 22.03
C VAL A 205 -21.36 24.65 21.68
N THR A 206 -20.19 24.05 21.82
CA THR A 206 -18.91 24.66 21.44
C THR A 206 -18.09 23.77 20.54
N LYS A 207 -17.16 24.36 19.80
CA LYS A 207 -16.06 23.60 19.17
C LYS A 207 -15.10 23.12 20.27
N PRO A 208 -14.34 22.01 20.02
CA PRO A 208 -13.29 21.59 20.95
C PRO A 208 -12.24 22.69 21.17
N ALA A 209 -11.95 22.96 22.43
CA ALA A 209 -10.87 23.83 22.87
C ALA A 209 -9.87 23.03 23.70
N ASN A 210 -8.73 23.61 24.06
CA ASN A 210 -7.70 22.96 24.87
C ASN A 210 -7.40 21.53 24.39
N THR A 211 -7.13 21.38 23.09
CA THR A 211 -6.90 20.05 22.47
C THR A 211 -5.63 19.42 23.02
N GLY A 212 -5.72 18.17 23.40
CA GLY A 212 -4.63 17.39 23.97
C GLY A 212 -4.64 15.94 23.48
N TRP A 213 -3.81 15.13 24.11
CA TRP A 213 -3.66 13.72 23.85
C TRP A 213 -3.80 12.91 25.11
N TYR A 214 -4.46 11.76 25.05
CA TYR A 214 -4.44 10.78 26.12
C TYR A 214 -3.15 9.96 26.07
N GLY A 215 -2.60 9.66 27.26
CA GLY A 215 -1.41 8.86 27.43
C GLY A 215 -1.55 7.89 28.59
N PHE A 216 -0.93 6.71 28.42
CA PHE A 216 -0.64 5.81 29.53
C PHE A 216 0.48 6.41 30.38
N ALA A 217 0.34 6.44 31.69
CA ALA A 217 1.30 7.07 32.59
C ALA A 217 1.80 6.13 33.69
N VAL A 218 3.06 6.30 34.07
CA VAL A 218 3.70 5.68 35.24
C VAL A 218 4.31 6.76 36.12
N LYS A 219 4.62 6.45 37.39
CA LYS A 219 5.34 7.37 38.27
C LYS A 219 6.65 7.83 37.65
N LYS A 220 6.98 9.10 37.75
CA LYS A 220 8.20 9.71 37.23
C LYS A 220 9.46 8.91 37.61
N GLY A 221 10.26 8.56 36.63
CA GLY A 221 11.49 7.80 36.80
C GLY A 221 11.32 6.29 37.08
N SER A 222 10.05 5.83 37.28
CA SER A 222 9.73 4.42 37.56
C SER A 222 9.23 3.67 36.31
N HIS A 223 9.24 2.34 36.38
CA HIS A 223 8.60 1.46 35.37
C HIS A 223 8.94 1.77 33.90
N LYS A 224 10.17 2.25 33.59
CA LYS A 224 10.62 2.58 32.23
C LYS A 224 10.45 1.45 31.25
N SER A 225 10.67 0.19 31.70
CA SER A 225 10.44 -1.00 30.87
C SER A 225 8.97 -1.17 30.46
N LEU A 226 8.02 -0.80 31.33
CA LEU A 226 6.60 -0.88 31.03
C LEU A 226 6.22 0.19 29.99
N ILE A 227 6.74 1.42 30.11
CA ILE A 227 6.58 2.46 29.06
C ILE A 227 7.14 1.99 27.73
N THR A 228 8.32 1.39 27.72
CA THR A 228 8.94 0.85 26.49
C THR A 228 8.05 -0.23 25.86
N LYS A 229 7.55 -1.18 26.67
CA LYS A 229 6.63 -2.23 26.20
C LYS A 229 5.30 -1.63 25.70
N PHE A 230 4.72 -0.67 26.45
CA PHE A 230 3.51 0.03 26.00
C PHE A 230 3.70 0.67 24.62
N ASN A 231 4.80 1.39 24.42
CA ASN A 231 5.10 2.06 23.16
C ASN A 231 5.30 1.06 22.00
N ALA A 232 6.02 -0.02 22.25
CA ALA A 232 6.25 -1.08 21.26
C ALA A 232 4.94 -1.80 20.89
N GLY A 233 4.14 -2.17 21.90
CA GLY A 233 2.85 -2.81 21.69
C GLY A 233 1.83 -1.91 21.00
N LEU A 234 1.74 -0.62 21.39
CA LEU A 234 0.88 0.35 20.72
C LEU A 234 1.24 0.49 19.23
N LYS A 235 2.53 0.49 18.92
CA LYS A 235 3.00 0.50 17.52
C LYS A 235 2.55 -0.76 16.77
N LYS A 236 2.64 -1.94 17.40
CA LYS A 236 2.21 -3.23 16.79
C LYS A 236 0.71 -3.27 16.55
N ILE A 237 -0.12 -2.93 17.58
CA ILE A 237 -1.58 -2.98 17.44
C ILE A 237 -2.12 -1.92 16.46
N ARG A 238 -1.41 -0.80 16.25
CA ARG A 238 -1.72 0.15 15.18
C ARG A 238 -1.35 -0.41 13.81
N ALA A 239 -0.19 -1.04 13.69
CA ALA A 239 0.27 -1.59 12.42
C ALA A 239 -0.59 -2.78 11.91
N ASN A 240 -1.14 -3.60 12.82
CA ASN A 240 -1.98 -4.75 12.49
C ASN A 240 -3.50 -4.44 12.48
N GLY A 241 -3.90 -3.19 12.69
CA GLY A 241 -5.29 -2.73 12.69
C GLY A 241 -6.11 -3.10 13.95
N THR A 242 -5.50 -3.68 14.97
CA THR A 242 -6.19 -4.00 16.24
C THR A 242 -6.63 -2.74 16.96
N TYR A 243 -5.83 -1.68 16.95
CA TYR A 243 -6.18 -0.39 17.52
C TYR A 243 -7.46 0.18 16.90
N ASP A 244 -7.56 0.19 15.57
CA ASP A 244 -8.72 0.74 14.86
C ASP A 244 -9.99 -0.09 15.12
N LYS A 245 -9.87 -1.42 15.25
CA LYS A 245 -10.97 -2.29 15.66
C LYS A 245 -11.47 -1.96 17.07
N ILE A 246 -10.55 -1.71 18.01
CA ILE A 246 -10.90 -1.36 19.39
C ILE A 246 -11.63 -0.02 19.42
N VAL A 247 -11.09 1.02 18.80
CA VAL A 247 -11.72 2.36 18.75
C VAL A 247 -13.08 2.28 18.05
N GLY A 248 -13.16 1.60 16.92
CA GLY A 248 -14.39 1.41 16.15
C GLY A 248 -15.49 0.65 16.90
N LYS A 249 -15.13 -0.30 17.77
CA LYS A 249 -16.08 -1.06 18.62
C LYS A 249 -16.90 -0.13 19.52
N TYR A 250 -16.30 0.92 20.06
CA TYR A 250 -16.92 1.81 21.05
C TYR A 250 -17.46 3.11 20.45
N LEU A 251 -16.67 3.79 19.64
CA LEU A 251 -17.08 5.07 19.05
C LEU A 251 -17.96 4.89 17.81
N GLY A 252 -18.04 3.65 17.35
CA GLY A 252 -18.75 3.28 16.14
C GLY A 252 -17.92 3.67 14.93
N SER A 253 -17.35 2.69 14.24
CA SER A 253 -17.09 2.92 12.85
C SER A 253 -18.43 3.25 12.21
N LYS A 254 -18.55 4.38 11.56
CA LYS A 254 -19.66 4.61 10.61
C LYS A 254 -19.39 3.67 9.43
N THR A 255 -19.45 2.34 9.69
CA THR A 255 -19.34 1.36 8.62
C THR A 255 -20.42 1.69 7.62
N ASN A 256 -20.00 2.18 6.48
CA ASN A 256 -20.91 2.38 5.37
C ASN A 256 -21.41 0.98 4.98
N GLN A 257 -22.64 0.64 5.35
CA GLN A 257 -23.27 -0.68 5.09
C GLN A 257 -23.12 -1.08 3.62
N ALA A 258 -23.06 -0.11 2.73
CA ALA A 258 -22.91 -0.34 1.28
C ALA A 258 -21.54 -0.94 0.90
N VAL A 259 -20.49 -0.81 1.74
CA VAL A 259 -19.15 -1.36 1.49
C VAL A 259 -18.75 -2.49 2.42
N LYS A 260 -19.49 -2.71 3.51
CA LYS A 260 -19.16 -3.70 4.55
C LYS A 260 -18.98 -5.11 3.97
N GLY A 261 -17.85 -5.73 4.27
CA GLY A 261 -17.48 -7.07 3.80
C GLY A 261 -17.06 -7.17 2.33
N LYS A 262 -17.25 -6.11 1.53
CA LYS A 262 -16.84 -6.09 0.12
C LYS A 262 -15.32 -5.96 -0.02
N THR A 263 -14.79 -6.51 -1.10
CA THR A 263 -13.38 -6.36 -1.47
C THR A 263 -13.28 -5.43 -2.68
N PHE A 264 -12.45 -4.38 -2.57
CA PHE A 264 -12.19 -3.44 -3.66
C PHE A 264 -10.74 -3.57 -4.14
N THR A 265 -10.55 -3.54 -5.45
CA THR A 265 -9.23 -3.53 -6.08
C THR A 265 -8.76 -2.09 -6.22
N ILE A 266 -7.67 -1.76 -5.54
CA ILE A 266 -7.11 -0.41 -5.51
C ILE A 266 -5.77 -0.40 -6.25
N GLY A 267 -5.68 0.38 -7.31
CA GLY A 267 -4.44 0.61 -8.04
C GLY A 267 -3.53 1.59 -7.31
N THR A 268 -2.23 1.36 -7.44
CA THR A 268 -1.22 2.23 -6.87
C THR A 268 0.04 2.22 -7.71
N ASP A 269 0.85 3.26 -7.60
CA ASP A 269 2.25 3.23 -8.01
C ASP A 269 3.09 2.54 -6.92
N VAL A 270 4.20 1.96 -7.27
CA VAL A 270 5.10 1.33 -6.31
C VAL A 270 6.51 1.90 -6.37
N THR A 271 6.65 3.00 -7.10
CA THR A 271 7.90 3.70 -7.32
C THR A 271 7.85 5.17 -6.83
N PHE A 272 6.97 5.45 -5.85
CA PHE A 272 6.71 6.81 -5.36
C PHE A 272 6.84 6.94 -3.82
N PRO A 273 7.97 6.51 -3.24
CA PRO A 273 8.20 6.68 -1.81
C PRO A 273 8.25 8.17 -1.43
N PRO A 274 7.71 8.59 -0.26
CA PRO A 274 7.24 7.79 0.85
C PRO A 274 5.74 7.45 0.82
N PHE A 275 5.02 7.68 -0.28
CA PHE A 275 3.59 7.45 -0.36
C PHE A 275 3.25 5.98 -0.63
N GLU A 276 3.88 5.37 -1.63
CA GLU A 276 3.72 3.95 -1.97
C GLU A 276 5.01 3.34 -2.52
N PHE A 277 5.46 2.28 -1.91
CA PHE A 277 6.66 1.54 -2.30
C PHE A 277 6.69 0.14 -1.69
N ALA A 278 7.53 -0.75 -2.21
CA ALA A 278 7.76 -2.07 -1.63
C ALA A 278 8.86 -2.01 -0.57
N ASN A 279 8.61 -2.55 0.63
CA ASN A 279 9.64 -2.68 1.66
C ASN A 279 10.57 -3.89 1.41
N LYS A 280 11.57 -4.13 2.27
CA LYS A 280 12.52 -5.25 2.17
C LYS A 280 11.89 -6.65 2.16
N HIS A 281 10.64 -6.77 2.60
CA HIS A 281 9.86 -8.01 2.56
C HIS A 281 8.89 -8.06 1.37
N ASN A 282 9.09 -7.21 0.36
CA ASN A 282 8.22 -7.05 -0.82
C ASN A 282 6.75 -6.75 -0.49
N ARG A 283 6.48 -6.17 0.69
CA ARG A 283 5.15 -5.68 1.05
C ARG A 283 5.02 -4.21 0.66
N TYR A 284 3.92 -3.85 0.06
CA TYR A 284 3.62 -2.47 -0.30
C TYR A 284 3.27 -1.68 0.96
N VAL A 285 4.06 -0.63 1.21
CA VAL A 285 3.99 0.26 2.37
C VAL A 285 4.07 1.71 1.91
N GLY A 286 3.86 2.64 2.82
CA GLY A 286 3.89 4.07 2.55
C GLY A 286 2.65 4.75 3.10
N ILE A 287 2.60 6.08 2.98
CA ILE A 287 1.50 6.89 3.51
C ILE A 287 0.17 6.44 2.90
N ASP A 288 0.11 6.28 1.59
CA ASP A 288 -1.09 5.92 0.85
C ASP A 288 -1.54 4.50 1.18
N MET A 289 -0.58 3.58 1.32
CA MET A 289 -0.85 2.19 1.63
C MET A 289 -1.37 2.00 3.06
N ASP A 290 -0.78 2.69 4.03
CA ASP A 290 -1.22 2.62 5.42
C ASP A 290 -2.56 3.34 5.60
N LEU A 291 -2.77 4.46 4.88
CA LEU A 291 -4.00 5.22 4.89
C LEU A 291 -5.19 4.39 4.38
N ILE A 292 -5.08 3.82 3.18
CA ILE A 292 -6.19 3.05 2.58
C ILE A 292 -6.51 1.77 3.39
N ARG A 293 -5.50 1.11 3.98
CA ARG A 293 -5.73 -0.07 4.84
C ARG A 293 -6.40 0.30 6.15
N SER A 294 -5.98 1.39 6.78
CA SER A 294 -6.60 1.88 8.02
C SER A 294 -8.05 2.29 7.78
N ILE A 295 -8.33 3.01 6.70
CA ILE A 295 -9.68 3.37 6.28
C ILE A 295 -10.52 2.11 6.00
N ALA A 296 -9.97 1.13 5.30
CA ALA A 296 -10.68 -0.11 4.98
C ALA A 296 -11.05 -0.90 6.24
N ASN A 297 -10.12 -1.02 7.20
CA ASN A 297 -10.38 -1.65 8.48
C ASN A 297 -11.50 -0.94 9.25
N GLU A 298 -11.45 0.38 9.31
CA GLU A 298 -12.41 1.19 10.07
C GLU A 298 -13.80 1.15 9.44
N GLN A 299 -13.87 1.23 8.11
CA GLN A 299 -15.11 1.23 7.35
C GLN A 299 -15.64 -0.19 7.02
N GLY A 300 -14.91 -1.24 7.43
CA GLY A 300 -15.35 -2.64 7.34
C GLY A 300 -15.33 -3.24 5.93
N PHE A 301 -14.49 -2.71 5.02
CA PHE A 301 -14.25 -3.31 3.71
C PHE A 301 -12.84 -3.86 3.58
N LYS A 302 -12.57 -4.63 2.52
CA LYS A 302 -11.25 -5.21 2.23
C LYS A 302 -10.65 -4.54 1.00
N VAL A 303 -9.31 -4.41 0.96
CA VAL A 303 -8.58 -3.90 -0.20
C VAL A 303 -7.64 -4.94 -0.77
N LYS A 304 -7.67 -5.07 -2.10
CA LYS A 304 -6.69 -5.80 -2.88
C LYS A 304 -5.82 -4.76 -3.61
N ILE A 305 -4.59 -4.56 -3.14
CA ILE A 305 -3.66 -3.62 -3.77
C ILE A 305 -3.15 -4.20 -5.08
N LYS A 306 -3.22 -3.40 -6.14
CA LYS A 306 -2.72 -3.73 -7.48
C LYS A 306 -1.60 -2.77 -7.85
N PRO A 307 -0.34 -3.23 -7.85
CA PRO A 307 0.82 -2.41 -8.21
C PRO A 307 0.91 -2.30 -9.73
N LEU A 308 0.69 -1.10 -10.27
CA LEU A 308 0.61 -0.88 -11.71
C LEU A 308 1.71 0.07 -12.22
N GLY A 309 2.05 1.07 -11.48
CA GLY A 309 2.67 2.30 -11.93
C GLY A 309 1.60 3.37 -12.16
N PHE A 310 1.99 4.64 -11.98
CA PHE A 310 1.02 5.75 -11.90
C PHE A 310 0.08 5.81 -13.10
N ASN A 311 0.64 5.92 -14.31
CA ASN A 311 -0.16 6.09 -15.53
C ASN A 311 -1.08 4.89 -15.80
N ALA A 312 -0.56 3.67 -15.63
CA ALA A 312 -1.36 2.45 -15.80
C ALA A 312 -2.47 2.33 -14.75
N ALA A 313 -2.25 2.78 -13.50
CA ALA A 313 -3.27 2.80 -12.45
C ALA A 313 -4.39 3.79 -12.78
N VAL A 314 -4.05 4.98 -13.29
CA VAL A 314 -5.02 5.98 -13.76
C VAL A 314 -5.87 5.44 -14.90
N GLN A 315 -5.25 4.84 -15.92
CA GLN A 315 -5.98 4.22 -17.05
C GLN A 315 -6.85 3.04 -16.60
N ALA A 316 -6.37 2.23 -15.65
CA ALA A 316 -7.13 1.08 -15.13
C ALA A 316 -8.38 1.50 -14.34
N VAL A 317 -8.34 2.60 -13.58
CA VAL A 317 -9.53 3.12 -12.90
C VAL A 317 -10.48 3.82 -13.89
N GLU A 318 -9.96 4.50 -14.88
CA GLU A 318 -10.76 5.14 -15.93
C GLU A 318 -11.52 4.10 -16.76
N SER A 319 -10.87 3.01 -17.15
CA SER A 319 -11.50 1.89 -17.85
C SER A 319 -12.44 1.06 -16.96
N GLY A 320 -12.40 1.22 -15.64
CA GLY A 320 -13.20 0.44 -14.69
C GLY A 320 -12.61 -0.92 -14.34
N GLN A 321 -11.35 -1.21 -14.74
CA GLN A 321 -10.63 -2.44 -14.39
C GLN A 321 -10.33 -2.57 -12.90
N ILE A 322 -10.21 -1.44 -12.22
CA ILE A 322 -10.03 -1.34 -10.77
C ILE A 322 -11.06 -0.40 -10.18
N ASP A 323 -11.29 -0.52 -8.88
CA ASP A 323 -12.35 0.20 -8.20
C ASP A 323 -11.95 1.61 -7.79
N GLY A 324 -10.66 1.85 -7.57
CA GLY A 324 -10.12 3.16 -7.21
C GLY A 324 -8.60 3.19 -7.35
N VAL A 325 -8.02 4.38 -7.25
CA VAL A 325 -6.57 4.62 -7.27
C VAL A 325 -6.16 5.54 -6.12
N ILE A 326 -5.08 5.14 -5.43
CA ILE A 326 -4.37 5.96 -4.45
C ILE A 326 -2.88 5.88 -4.79
N ALA A 327 -2.29 7.00 -5.20
CA ALA A 327 -0.95 7.05 -5.78
C ALA A 327 -0.38 8.47 -5.79
N GLY A 328 -0.45 9.21 -4.67
CA GLY A 328 -0.06 10.61 -4.61
C GLY A 328 -0.75 11.47 -5.68
N MET A 329 -1.97 11.12 -6.06
CA MET A 329 -2.65 11.70 -7.21
C MET A 329 -3.15 13.11 -6.93
N SER A 330 -2.53 14.12 -7.56
CA SER A 330 -2.96 15.51 -7.47
C SER A 330 -4.37 15.73 -8.00
N ILE A 331 -5.21 16.43 -7.23
CA ILE A 331 -6.57 16.82 -7.61
C ILE A 331 -6.49 18.04 -8.53
N THR A 332 -6.66 17.85 -9.84
CA THR A 332 -6.68 18.92 -10.84
C THR A 332 -8.05 19.04 -11.50
N ASN A 333 -8.34 20.21 -12.09
CA ASN A 333 -9.62 20.40 -12.79
C ASN A 333 -9.77 19.46 -13.99
N ALA A 334 -8.70 19.19 -14.72
CA ALA A 334 -8.71 18.22 -15.81
C ALA A 334 -9.09 16.82 -15.32
N ARG A 335 -8.51 16.36 -14.20
CA ARG A 335 -8.81 15.05 -13.62
C ARG A 335 -10.21 14.96 -13.00
N LYS A 336 -10.74 16.05 -12.42
CA LYS A 336 -12.13 16.10 -11.92
C LYS A 336 -13.17 15.89 -13.03
N ALA A 337 -12.83 16.13 -14.29
CA ALA A 337 -13.71 15.83 -15.41
C ALA A 337 -13.95 14.31 -15.57
N GLN A 338 -12.96 13.48 -15.29
CA GLN A 338 -12.95 12.02 -15.48
C GLN A 338 -13.16 11.23 -14.19
N PHE A 339 -12.74 11.78 -13.04
CA PHE A 339 -12.73 11.10 -11.74
C PHE A 339 -13.56 11.85 -10.69
N THR A 340 -14.10 11.09 -9.74
CA THR A 340 -14.55 11.61 -8.45
C THR A 340 -13.40 11.45 -7.46
N PHE A 341 -13.02 12.54 -6.79
CA PHE A 341 -11.97 12.56 -5.79
C PHE A 341 -12.53 12.57 -4.36
N SER A 342 -11.76 12.02 -3.45
CA SER A 342 -11.97 12.15 -2.01
C SER A 342 -11.70 13.57 -1.52
N ASP A 343 -12.02 13.83 -0.26
CA ASP A 343 -11.44 14.94 0.48
C ASP A 343 -9.91 14.85 0.42
N PRO A 344 -9.21 16.00 0.35
CA PRO A 344 -7.75 16.02 0.32
C PRO A 344 -7.14 15.34 1.55
N TYR A 345 -6.18 14.43 1.30
CA TYR A 345 -5.44 13.81 2.40
C TYR A 345 -4.01 14.35 2.54
N PHE A 346 -3.42 14.93 1.51
CA PHE A 346 -2.09 15.53 1.55
C PHE A 346 -2.03 16.74 0.61
N THR A 347 -0.98 17.57 0.71
CA THR A 347 -0.71 18.65 -0.25
C THR A 347 0.78 18.65 -0.57
N SER A 348 1.12 18.61 -1.85
CA SER A 348 2.49 18.65 -2.36
C SER A 348 2.67 19.77 -3.37
N GLY A 349 3.90 20.22 -3.53
CA GLY A 349 4.31 21.10 -4.62
C GLY A 349 5.47 20.47 -5.39
N VAL A 350 5.65 20.89 -6.64
CA VAL A 350 6.69 20.39 -7.54
C VAL A 350 8.00 21.14 -7.32
N VAL A 351 9.11 20.41 -7.22
CA VAL A 351 10.48 20.97 -7.14
C VAL A 351 11.30 20.55 -8.36
N MET A 352 12.25 21.39 -8.73
CA MET A 352 13.29 21.02 -9.67
C MET A 352 14.48 20.45 -8.92
N ALA A 353 14.92 19.27 -9.33
CA ALA A 353 16.16 18.64 -8.84
C ALA A 353 17.13 18.40 -9.98
N VAL A 354 18.42 18.49 -9.64
CA VAL A 354 19.54 18.30 -10.57
C VAL A 354 20.56 17.33 -9.97
N ALA A 355 21.46 16.79 -10.77
CA ALA A 355 22.56 15.97 -10.26
C ALA A 355 23.35 16.72 -9.16
N LYS A 356 23.82 16.00 -8.14
CA LYS A 356 24.50 16.60 -6.96
C LYS A 356 25.67 17.50 -7.33
N ASN A 357 26.41 17.14 -8.38
CA ASN A 357 27.54 17.88 -8.93
C ASN A 357 27.19 18.90 -10.02
N SER A 358 25.92 19.05 -10.38
CA SER A 358 25.47 19.99 -11.41
C SER A 358 25.64 21.44 -10.98
N HIS A 359 25.98 22.32 -11.94
CA HIS A 359 26.06 23.76 -11.75
C HIS A 359 24.71 24.49 -11.97
N VAL A 360 23.68 23.79 -12.46
CA VAL A 360 22.35 24.38 -12.68
C VAL A 360 21.71 24.71 -11.33
N LYS A 361 21.28 25.98 -11.18
CA LYS A 361 20.67 26.50 -9.93
C LYS A 361 19.27 27.09 -10.13
N LYS A 362 18.89 27.42 -11.36
CA LYS A 362 17.61 28.09 -11.67
C LYS A 362 17.05 27.68 -13.03
N LEU A 363 15.76 27.87 -13.23
CA LEU A 363 15.03 27.48 -14.45
C LEU A 363 15.60 28.09 -15.73
N SER A 364 16.09 29.33 -15.67
CA SER A 364 16.64 30.02 -16.85
C SER A 364 17.92 29.36 -17.42
N GLU A 365 18.59 28.53 -16.63
CA GLU A 365 19.80 27.80 -17.04
C GLU A 365 19.51 26.47 -17.75
N LEU A 366 18.22 26.15 -17.93
CA LEU A 366 17.76 24.96 -18.67
C LEU A 366 17.68 25.17 -20.18
N ARG A 367 17.91 26.38 -20.69
CA ARG A 367 17.81 26.69 -22.13
C ARG A 367 18.66 25.73 -22.96
N GLY A 368 18.05 25.10 -23.98
CA GLY A 368 18.68 24.11 -24.85
C GLY A 368 18.95 22.75 -24.21
N LYS A 369 18.58 22.55 -22.94
CA LYS A 369 18.83 21.30 -22.22
C LYS A 369 17.61 20.38 -22.21
N LYS A 370 17.84 19.11 -21.93
CA LYS A 370 16.77 18.11 -21.67
C LYS A 370 16.40 18.13 -20.18
N VAL A 371 15.11 17.95 -19.91
CA VAL A 371 14.52 17.87 -18.57
C VAL A 371 13.68 16.61 -18.48
N ALA A 372 13.98 15.78 -17.51
CA ALA A 372 13.32 14.51 -17.28
C ALA A 372 12.06 14.69 -16.42
N VAL A 373 10.97 14.03 -16.78
CA VAL A 373 9.71 14.00 -16.03
C VAL A 373 9.08 12.63 -16.08
N LYS A 374 8.26 12.32 -15.07
CA LYS A 374 7.45 11.11 -15.07
C LYS A 374 6.11 11.36 -15.75
N THR A 375 5.77 10.48 -16.69
CA THR A 375 4.55 10.59 -17.52
C THR A 375 3.28 10.71 -16.66
N GLY A 376 2.43 11.65 -17.02
CA GLY A 376 1.10 11.84 -16.41
C GLY A 376 1.11 12.46 -15.00
N THR A 377 2.25 12.95 -14.49
CA THR A 377 2.37 13.57 -13.16
C THR A 377 2.24 15.09 -13.19
N ALA A 378 2.00 15.71 -12.02
CA ALA A 378 2.02 17.16 -11.87
C ALA A 378 3.39 17.76 -12.27
N GLY A 379 4.49 17.04 -12.01
CA GLY A 379 5.83 17.43 -12.47
C GLY A 379 5.96 17.52 -13.99
N ALA A 380 5.33 16.58 -14.71
CA ALA A 380 5.30 16.63 -16.17
C ALA A 380 4.45 17.80 -16.70
N ASP A 381 3.30 18.03 -16.10
CA ASP A 381 2.41 19.15 -16.47
C ASP A 381 3.12 20.48 -16.23
N TYR A 382 3.78 20.65 -15.08
CA TYR A 382 4.53 21.84 -14.75
C TYR A 382 5.72 22.06 -15.69
N ALA A 383 6.51 21.03 -16.00
CA ALA A 383 7.59 21.13 -16.97
C ALA A 383 7.09 21.54 -18.35
N ASN A 384 5.98 20.94 -18.80
CA ASN A 384 5.39 21.28 -20.09
C ASN A 384 4.86 22.72 -20.15
N SER A 385 4.35 23.28 -19.05
CA SER A 385 3.93 24.69 -18.98
C SER A 385 5.12 25.65 -19.09
N LEU A 386 6.30 25.23 -18.64
CA LEU A 386 7.51 26.07 -18.59
C LEU A 386 8.42 25.93 -19.81
N LYS A 387 8.35 24.83 -20.57
CA LYS A 387 9.31 24.52 -21.64
C LYS A 387 9.47 25.60 -22.69
N LYS A 388 8.38 26.24 -23.10
CA LYS A 388 8.42 27.37 -24.08
C LYS A 388 9.12 28.61 -23.48
N LYS A 389 8.80 28.94 -22.22
CA LYS A 389 9.33 30.12 -21.53
C LYS A 389 10.85 30.03 -21.30
N TYR A 390 11.33 28.84 -20.90
CA TYR A 390 12.75 28.65 -20.56
C TYR A 390 13.55 27.93 -21.64
N GLY A 391 12.93 27.49 -22.75
CA GLY A 391 13.61 26.95 -23.93
C GLY A 391 14.27 25.60 -23.72
N PHE A 392 13.70 24.71 -22.90
CA PHE A 392 14.16 23.33 -22.69
C PHE A 392 13.27 22.30 -23.38
N THR A 393 13.77 21.10 -23.59
CA THR A 393 13.01 19.95 -24.09
C THR A 393 12.67 18.98 -22.96
N VAL A 394 11.49 18.37 -23.03
CA VAL A 394 11.01 17.41 -22.01
C VAL A 394 11.24 15.99 -22.51
N VAL A 395 11.81 15.15 -21.64
CA VAL A 395 11.96 13.70 -21.83
C VAL A 395 11.13 12.98 -20.77
N THR A 396 10.30 12.03 -21.19
CA THR A 396 9.33 11.35 -20.33
C THR A 396 9.78 9.95 -19.94
N PHE A 397 9.50 9.56 -18.70
CA PHE A 397 9.77 8.25 -18.13
C PHE A 397 8.51 7.69 -17.47
N ASP A 398 8.36 6.37 -17.42
CA ASP A 398 7.22 5.72 -16.78
C ASP A 398 7.37 5.57 -15.25
N ASP A 399 8.60 5.68 -14.75
CA ASP A 399 8.91 5.59 -13.32
C ASP A 399 9.94 6.62 -12.86
N SER A 400 9.90 6.97 -11.57
CA SER A 400 10.79 7.98 -10.99
C SER A 400 12.26 7.55 -10.95
N ASN A 401 12.56 6.24 -10.86
CA ASN A 401 13.96 5.78 -10.75
C ASN A 401 14.72 5.97 -12.06
N ASN A 402 14.11 5.62 -13.19
CA ASN A 402 14.69 5.83 -14.52
C ASN A 402 14.85 7.34 -14.78
N MET A 403 13.88 8.15 -14.37
CA MET A 403 13.96 9.62 -14.42
C MET A 403 15.14 10.15 -13.61
N TYR A 404 15.36 9.67 -12.37
CA TYR A 404 16.50 10.09 -11.53
C TYR A 404 17.83 9.62 -12.10
N GLN A 405 17.87 8.40 -12.63
CA GLN A 405 19.06 7.86 -13.26
C GLN A 405 19.49 8.69 -14.47
N ASP A 406 18.55 9.08 -15.32
CA ASP A 406 18.78 9.91 -16.50
C ASP A 406 19.43 11.26 -16.13
N VAL A 407 18.99 11.87 -15.02
CA VAL A 407 19.60 13.12 -14.50
C VAL A 407 20.96 12.86 -13.87
N THR A 408 21.12 11.80 -13.10
CA THR A 408 22.39 11.52 -12.40
C THR A 408 23.50 11.08 -13.35
N THR A 409 23.16 10.49 -14.51
CA THR A 409 24.11 10.16 -15.59
C THR A 409 24.41 11.34 -16.53
N GLY A 410 23.66 12.45 -16.39
CA GLY A 410 23.88 13.66 -17.17
C GLY A 410 23.15 13.70 -18.54
N ASN A 411 22.33 12.73 -18.86
CA ASN A 411 21.53 12.71 -20.09
C ASN A 411 20.46 13.83 -20.09
N SER A 412 19.85 14.08 -18.94
CA SER A 412 19.02 15.25 -18.68
C SER A 412 19.67 16.17 -17.63
N ALA A 413 19.48 17.48 -17.76
CA ALA A 413 20.07 18.48 -16.86
C ALA A 413 19.33 18.58 -15.53
N ALA A 414 18.04 18.25 -15.50
CA ALA A 414 17.17 18.35 -14.34
C ALA A 414 15.99 17.39 -14.44
N CYS A 415 15.31 17.16 -13.32
CA CYS A 415 13.97 16.58 -13.28
C CYS A 415 13.03 17.43 -12.44
N PHE A 416 11.73 17.27 -12.68
CA PHE A 416 10.66 17.80 -11.85
C PHE A 416 9.94 16.67 -11.11
N GLU A 417 9.83 16.82 -9.80
CA GLU A 417 9.22 15.81 -8.92
C GLU A 417 8.51 16.49 -7.74
N ASP A 418 7.63 15.78 -7.08
CA ASP A 418 6.98 16.24 -5.87
C ASP A 418 7.98 16.38 -4.71
N ASP A 419 7.90 17.49 -3.97
CA ASP A 419 8.87 17.88 -2.94
C ASP A 419 9.12 16.79 -1.87
N PRO A 420 8.10 16.15 -1.26
CA PRO A 420 8.33 15.09 -0.27
C PRO A 420 8.97 13.83 -0.88
N VAL A 421 8.67 13.53 -2.14
CA VAL A 421 9.21 12.38 -2.87
C VAL A 421 10.68 12.60 -3.18
N MET A 422 11.03 13.77 -3.71
CA MET A 422 12.42 14.13 -3.99
C MET A 422 13.26 14.20 -2.72
N LYS A 423 12.76 14.79 -1.64
CA LYS A 423 13.44 14.82 -0.33
C LYS A 423 13.67 13.41 0.21
N TYR A 424 12.70 12.53 0.06
CA TYR A 424 12.84 11.13 0.47
C TYR A 424 13.91 10.42 -0.38
N ALA A 425 13.89 10.56 -1.70
CA ALA A 425 14.87 9.95 -2.59
C ALA A 425 16.31 10.40 -2.25
N ILE A 426 16.51 11.70 -2.02
CA ILE A 426 17.82 12.25 -1.60
C ILE A 426 18.25 11.67 -0.26
N LYS A 427 17.32 11.55 0.70
CA LYS A 427 17.60 10.93 2.01
C LYS A 427 18.01 9.46 1.88
N GLN A 428 17.46 8.74 0.89
CA GLN A 428 17.84 7.35 0.57
C GLN A 428 19.12 7.22 -0.24
N GLY A 429 19.76 8.32 -0.59
CA GLY A 429 21.07 8.32 -1.26
C GLY A 429 21.03 8.63 -2.75
N ALA A 430 19.90 9.09 -3.30
CA ALA A 430 19.87 9.59 -4.67
C ALA A 430 20.88 10.74 -4.82
N LYS A 431 21.75 10.66 -5.84
CA LYS A 431 22.79 11.66 -6.10
C LYS A 431 22.22 12.92 -6.76
N LEU A 432 21.16 13.47 -6.17
CA LEU A 432 20.42 14.65 -6.61
C LEU A 432 20.45 15.74 -5.55
N LYS A 433 20.13 16.98 -5.94
CA LYS A 433 19.87 18.11 -5.04
C LYS A 433 18.71 18.96 -5.58
N ILE A 434 17.86 19.44 -4.67
CA ILE A 434 16.77 20.37 -4.99
C ILE A 434 17.35 21.77 -5.17
N VAL A 435 16.90 22.47 -6.19
CA VAL A 435 17.40 23.84 -6.54
C VAL A 435 16.30 24.88 -6.67
N THR A 436 15.03 24.50 -6.48
CA THR A 436 13.88 25.44 -6.44
C THR A 436 13.06 25.27 -5.17
N LYS A 437 12.26 26.29 -4.84
CA LYS A 437 11.17 26.14 -3.87
C LYS A 437 10.04 25.33 -4.53
N PRO A 438 9.19 24.66 -3.73
CA PRO A 438 8.00 24.01 -4.24
C PRO A 438 7.07 25.00 -4.96
N ALA A 439 6.63 24.64 -6.17
CA ALA A 439 5.68 25.38 -6.98
C ALA A 439 4.48 24.49 -7.30
N GLU A 440 3.42 25.06 -7.89
CA GLU A 440 2.20 24.34 -8.31
C GLU A 440 1.65 23.39 -7.23
N SER A 441 1.51 23.92 -6.00
CA SER A 441 1.00 23.14 -4.86
C SER A 441 -0.41 22.63 -5.14
N ALA A 442 -0.58 21.32 -5.13
CA ALA A 442 -1.85 20.66 -5.37
C ALA A 442 -2.17 19.65 -4.26
N PRO A 443 -3.46 19.53 -3.87
CA PRO A 443 -3.87 18.49 -2.91
C PRO A 443 -3.88 17.12 -3.58
N TYR A 444 -3.53 16.07 -2.80
CA TYR A 444 -3.69 14.66 -3.20
C TYR A 444 -5.03 14.11 -2.76
N GLY A 445 -5.63 13.26 -3.59
CA GLY A 445 -6.88 12.58 -3.29
C GLY A 445 -6.91 11.14 -3.78
N PHE A 446 -7.65 10.32 -3.07
CA PHE A 446 -8.09 9.02 -3.56
C PHE A 446 -9.11 9.26 -4.69
N ALA A 447 -9.02 8.52 -5.78
CA ALA A 447 -9.90 8.72 -6.93
C ALA A 447 -10.62 7.42 -7.34
N VAL A 448 -11.87 7.59 -7.77
CA VAL A 448 -12.67 6.54 -8.43
C VAL A 448 -13.17 7.06 -9.77
N LYS A 449 -13.54 6.17 -10.70
CA LYS A 449 -14.17 6.56 -11.96
C LYS A 449 -15.40 7.42 -11.71
N LYS A 450 -15.55 8.51 -12.43
CA LYS A 450 -16.72 9.40 -12.28
C LYS A 450 -18.05 8.63 -12.44
N GLY A 451 -18.95 8.83 -11.50
CA GLY A 451 -20.24 8.14 -11.46
C GLY A 451 -20.21 6.70 -10.95
N ARG A 452 -19.03 6.11 -10.64
CA ARG A 452 -18.92 4.75 -10.08
C ARG A 452 -18.34 4.77 -8.68
N ASN A 453 -18.57 3.68 -7.94
CA ASN A 453 -18.01 3.43 -6.60
C ASN A 453 -18.24 4.57 -5.58
N GLN A 454 -19.37 5.27 -5.64
CA GLN A 454 -19.69 6.39 -4.74
C GLN A 454 -19.73 5.95 -3.27
N ALA A 455 -20.18 4.72 -2.99
CA ALA A 455 -20.17 4.17 -1.64
C ALA A 455 -18.73 3.99 -1.09
N LEU A 456 -17.78 3.57 -1.94
CA LEU A 456 -16.37 3.47 -1.59
C LEU A 456 -15.77 4.87 -1.33
N MET A 457 -16.12 5.86 -2.16
CA MET A 457 -15.70 7.25 -1.98
C MET A 457 -16.22 7.84 -0.65
N SER A 458 -17.50 7.61 -0.34
CA SER A 458 -18.09 8.03 0.92
C SER A 458 -17.43 7.35 2.12
N ALA A 459 -17.14 6.04 2.01
CA ALA A 459 -16.43 5.30 3.03
C ALA A 459 -15.00 5.82 3.22
N PHE A 460 -14.30 6.14 2.13
CA PHE A 460 -12.97 6.73 2.20
C PHE A 460 -12.99 8.07 2.95
N ASN A 461 -13.89 8.98 2.61
CA ASN A 461 -13.99 10.30 3.26
C ASN A 461 -14.37 10.20 4.74
N ASN A 462 -15.31 9.30 5.09
CA ASN A 462 -15.68 9.05 6.48
C ASN A 462 -14.47 8.51 7.27
N GLY A 463 -13.80 7.47 6.76
CA GLY A 463 -12.62 6.90 7.40
C GLY A 463 -11.48 7.92 7.50
N LEU A 464 -11.21 8.71 6.46
CA LEU A 464 -10.21 9.78 6.52
C LEU A 464 -10.51 10.80 7.62
N LYS A 465 -11.78 11.19 7.76
CA LYS A 465 -12.22 12.09 8.84
C LYS A 465 -11.97 11.48 10.21
N ASP A 466 -12.31 10.22 10.38
CA ASP A 466 -12.19 9.49 11.63
C ASP A 466 -10.70 9.25 11.98
N LEU A 467 -9.84 8.89 11.00
CA LEU A 467 -8.40 8.78 11.20
C LEU A 467 -7.73 10.14 11.56
N LYS A 468 -8.22 11.25 11.00
CA LYS A 468 -7.77 12.59 11.38
C LYS A 468 -8.20 12.92 12.82
N ALA A 469 -9.42 12.56 13.20
CA ALA A 469 -9.94 12.80 14.55
C ALA A 469 -9.22 11.94 15.61
N SER A 470 -8.90 10.69 15.31
CA SER A 470 -8.16 9.78 16.20
C SER A 470 -6.65 10.04 16.27
N GLY A 471 -6.11 10.92 15.42
CA GLY A 471 -4.68 11.15 15.29
C GLY A 471 -3.91 10.05 14.56
N THR A 472 -4.58 8.99 14.12
CA THR A 472 -3.96 7.90 13.35
C THR A 472 -3.36 8.41 12.05
N TYR A 473 -4.03 9.37 11.39
CA TYR A 473 -3.51 10.03 10.19
C TYR A 473 -2.17 10.75 10.43
N ASP A 474 -2.05 11.49 11.53
CA ASP A 474 -0.80 12.19 11.87
C ASP A 474 0.33 11.22 12.22
N ASN A 475 0.02 10.10 12.86
CA ASN A 475 0.98 9.02 13.10
C ASN A 475 1.48 8.37 11.80
N ILE A 476 0.58 8.13 10.83
CA ILE A 476 0.96 7.62 9.50
C ILE A 476 1.92 8.60 8.83
N LYS A 477 1.61 9.89 8.80
CA LYS A 477 2.51 10.90 8.23
C LYS A 477 3.87 10.95 8.95
N ALA A 478 3.86 11.00 10.27
CA ALA A 478 5.08 11.06 11.08
C ALA A 478 5.97 9.83 10.87
N LYS A 479 5.37 8.66 10.68
CA LYS A 479 6.07 7.41 10.37
C LYS A 479 6.95 7.53 9.14
N TYR A 480 6.54 8.25 8.09
CA TYR A 480 7.25 8.32 6.81
C TYR A 480 7.95 9.66 6.57
N LEU A 481 7.45 10.78 7.13
CA LEU A 481 7.97 12.12 6.91
C LEU A 481 8.69 12.72 8.12
N GLY A 482 8.62 12.07 9.30
CA GLY A 482 9.20 12.57 10.55
C GLY A 482 10.71 12.79 10.50
N THR A 483 11.18 13.78 11.27
CA THR A 483 12.59 14.20 11.35
C THR A 483 13.48 13.30 12.22
N ASP A 484 12.90 12.41 13.03
CA ASP A 484 13.64 11.49 13.89
C ASP A 484 14.38 10.44 13.06
N LYS A 485 15.67 10.76 12.84
CA LYS A 485 16.61 10.05 11.95
C LYS A 485 16.83 8.57 12.23
N ALA A 486 16.40 8.04 13.37
CA ALA A 486 16.91 6.74 13.83
C ALA A 486 15.91 5.59 13.83
N LYS A 487 14.58 5.82 13.77
CA LYS A 487 13.63 4.73 14.07
C LYS A 487 12.66 4.34 12.95
N VAL A 488 12.38 5.22 11.99
CA VAL A 488 11.36 4.96 10.96
C VAL A 488 11.96 4.41 9.67
N ALA A 489 13.10 4.92 9.24
CA ALA A 489 13.82 4.39 8.08
C ALA A 489 14.43 3.01 8.36
N ALA A 490 14.88 2.74 9.59
CA ALA A 490 15.53 1.49 9.97
C ALA A 490 14.59 0.28 10.10
N SER A 491 13.30 0.48 10.31
CA SER A 491 12.35 -0.63 10.43
C SER A 491 11.65 -1.01 9.12
N GLU A 492 11.63 -0.13 8.13
CA GLU A 492 10.89 -0.37 6.88
C GLU A 492 11.70 -0.12 5.59
N SER A 493 12.59 0.85 5.53
CA SER A 493 13.68 0.91 4.56
C SER A 493 14.93 0.39 5.28
N GLY A 494 15.41 -0.79 4.92
CA GLY A 494 16.55 -1.43 5.58
C GLY A 494 17.84 -0.62 5.50
N ASN A 495 17.97 0.45 6.26
CA ASN A 495 19.20 1.22 6.38
C ASN A 495 20.04 0.78 7.58
N SER A 496 20.03 -0.53 7.89
CA SER A 496 21.14 -1.20 8.54
C SER A 496 21.91 -1.93 7.45
N SER A 497 23.06 -1.45 7.03
CA SER A 497 24.07 -2.11 6.17
C SER A 497 23.49 -3.17 5.20
N GLU A 498 22.55 -2.78 4.32
CA GLU A 498 22.12 -3.69 3.24
C GLU A 498 23.39 -3.99 2.42
N ASP A 499 23.72 -5.26 2.31
CA ASP A 499 24.75 -5.72 1.39
C ASP A 499 24.28 -5.39 -0.03
N ARG A 500 24.76 -4.27 -0.58
CA ARG A 500 24.44 -3.79 -1.94
C ARG A 500 25.33 -4.44 -3.01
N SER A 501 26.07 -5.50 -2.67
CA SER A 501 26.78 -6.33 -3.66
C SER A 501 25.76 -7.09 -4.54
N PHE A 502 26.21 -7.59 -5.69
CA PHE A 502 25.37 -8.42 -6.55
C PHE A 502 24.79 -9.63 -5.81
N LEU A 503 25.63 -10.34 -5.04
CA LEU A 503 25.21 -11.50 -4.25
C LEU A 503 24.25 -11.11 -3.13
N GLY A 504 24.51 -9.98 -2.46
CA GLY A 504 23.62 -9.43 -1.43
C GLY A 504 22.24 -9.12 -1.97
N LEU A 505 22.15 -8.47 -3.13
CA LEU A 505 20.89 -8.15 -3.79
C LEU A 505 20.12 -9.41 -4.23
N ILE A 506 20.80 -10.42 -4.76
CA ILE A 506 20.18 -11.71 -5.12
C ILE A 506 19.63 -12.39 -3.85
N LYS A 507 20.44 -12.49 -2.79
CA LYS A 507 20.08 -13.17 -1.55
C LYS A 507 18.88 -12.52 -0.87
N GLN A 508 18.87 -11.19 -0.79
CA GLN A 508 17.79 -10.41 -0.17
C GLN A 508 16.48 -10.46 -0.97
N ASN A 509 16.56 -10.59 -2.30
CA ASN A 509 15.40 -10.56 -3.19
C ASN A 509 15.06 -11.91 -3.80
N LYS A 510 15.69 -12.99 -3.36
CA LYS A 510 15.53 -14.35 -3.92
C LYS A 510 14.06 -14.73 -4.12
N GLY A 511 13.21 -14.50 -3.12
CA GLY A 511 11.79 -14.84 -3.20
C GLY A 511 11.04 -14.05 -4.27
N ALA A 512 11.28 -12.73 -4.37
CA ALA A 512 10.66 -11.89 -5.38
C ALA A 512 11.14 -12.25 -6.79
N LEU A 513 12.45 -12.40 -6.97
CA LEU A 513 13.04 -12.78 -8.25
C LEU A 513 12.53 -14.14 -8.75
N LEU A 514 12.44 -15.15 -7.86
CA LEU A 514 11.90 -16.45 -8.23
C LEU A 514 10.39 -16.39 -8.53
N SER A 515 9.62 -15.59 -7.77
CA SER A 515 8.19 -15.41 -8.06
C SER A 515 7.96 -14.71 -9.39
N GLY A 516 8.69 -13.61 -9.66
CA GLY A 516 8.60 -12.91 -10.95
C GLY A 516 9.05 -13.79 -12.12
N PHE A 517 10.10 -14.58 -11.92
CA PHE A 517 10.55 -15.56 -12.89
C PHE A 517 9.50 -16.65 -13.16
N SER A 518 8.90 -17.20 -12.11
CA SER A 518 7.82 -18.20 -12.24
C SER A 518 6.62 -17.64 -12.99
N GLU A 519 6.23 -16.39 -12.71
CA GLU A 519 5.14 -15.72 -13.45
C GLU A 519 5.47 -15.54 -14.92
N THR A 520 6.71 -15.12 -15.25
CA THR A 520 7.22 -15.04 -16.63
C THR A 520 7.12 -16.40 -17.35
N MET A 521 7.60 -17.45 -16.70
CA MET A 521 7.59 -18.81 -17.29
C MET A 521 6.17 -19.33 -17.49
N TRP A 522 5.31 -19.18 -16.47
CA TRP A 522 3.92 -19.63 -16.53
C TRP A 522 3.12 -18.89 -17.61
N LEU A 523 3.28 -17.57 -17.67
CA LEU A 523 2.67 -16.75 -18.71
C LEU A 523 3.13 -17.19 -20.11
N THR A 524 4.44 -17.44 -20.29
CA THR A 524 5.00 -17.92 -21.56
C THR A 524 4.39 -19.26 -21.99
N VAL A 525 4.39 -20.24 -21.07
CA VAL A 525 3.90 -21.61 -21.39
C VAL A 525 2.41 -21.59 -21.75
N VAL A 526 1.60 -20.90 -20.97
CA VAL A 526 0.15 -20.79 -21.21
C VAL A 526 -0.12 -20.06 -22.51
N SER A 527 0.56 -18.94 -22.74
CA SER A 527 0.36 -18.13 -23.95
C SER A 527 0.79 -18.87 -25.22
N ILE A 528 1.95 -19.54 -25.21
CA ILE A 528 2.44 -20.25 -26.39
C ILE A 528 1.57 -21.48 -26.73
N PHE A 529 0.97 -22.10 -25.70
CA PHE A 529 0.02 -23.18 -25.92
C PHE A 529 -1.21 -22.67 -26.71
N PHE A 530 -1.84 -21.60 -26.24
CA PHE A 530 -3.01 -21.02 -26.94
C PHE A 530 -2.62 -20.40 -28.29
N ALA A 531 -1.45 -19.73 -28.36
CA ALA A 531 -0.92 -19.19 -29.60
C ALA A 531 -0.67 -20.26 -30.64
N THR A 532 -0.18 -21.43 -30.21
CA THR A 532 0.03 -22.58 -31.12
C THR A 532 -1.32 -23.11 -31.64
N VAL A 533 -2.30 -23.30 -30.76
CA VAL A 533 -3.64 -23.74 -31.17
C VAL A 533 -4.26 -22.76 -32.16
N PHE A 534 -4.29 -21.47 -31.81
CA PHE A 534 -4.81 -20.41 -32.67
C PHE A 534 -4.05 -20.33 -33.99
N GLY A 535 -2.72 -20.31 -33.94
CA GLY A 535 -1.86 -20.19 -35.10
C GLY A 535 -1.96 -21.38 -36.07
N VAL A 536 -2.04 -22.60 -35.54
CA VAL A 536 -2.26 -23.81 -36.38
C VAL A 536 -3.62 -23.73 -37.07
N ILE A 537 -4.68 -23.38 -36.37
CA ILE A 537 -6.02 -23.23 -36.94
C ILE A 537 -6.01 -22.18 -38.07
N VAL A 538 -5.52 -20.97 -37.77
CA VAL A 538 -5.48 -19.89 -38.76
C VAL A 538 -4.54 -20.18 -39.92
N GLY A 539 -3.39 -20.82 -39.67
CA GLY A 539 -2.43 -21.22 -40.70
C GLY A 539 -2.99 -22.28 -41.64
N LEU A 540 -3.68 -23.30 -41.10
CA LEU A 540 -4.36 -24.31 -41.87
C LEU A 540 -5.48 -23.74 -42.72
N LEU A 541 -6.28 -22.81 -42.21
CA LEU A 541 -7.29 -22.08 -43.00
C LEU A 541 -6.65 -21.38 -44.20
N GLY A 542 -5.40 -20.90 -44.07
CA GLY A 542 -4.66 -20.23 -45.12
C GLY A 542 -4.18 -21.14 -46.26
N VAL A 543 -4.28 -22.47 -46.11
CA VAL A 543 -3.88 -23.45 -47.14
C VAL A 543 -5.02 -24.34 -47.67
N VAL A 544 -6.23 -24.19 -47.05
CA VAL A 544 -7.44 -24.84 -47.55
C VAL A 544 -7.83 -24.26 -48.92
N PRO A 545 -8.21 -25.10 -49.90
CA PRO A 545 -8.72 -24.59 -51.17
C PRO A 545 -9.96 -23.70 -50.99
N GLY A 546 -9.92 -22.49 -51.57
CA GLY A 546 -11.01 -21.53 -51.51
C GLY A 546 -10.55 -20.14 -51.09
N LYS A 547 -11.04 -19.12 -51.78
CA LYS A 547 -10.64 -17.69 -51.57
C LYS A 547 -11.08 -17.15 -50.23
N PHE A 548 -12.22 -17.61 -49.69
CA PHE A 548 -12.77 -17.11 -48.44
C PHE A 548 -11.87 -17.43 -47.23
N PHE A 549 -11.53 -18.72 -47.01
CA PHE A 549 -10.71 -19.12 -45.86
C PHE A 549 -9.30 -18.60 -45.95
N ASN A 550 -8.71 -18.58 -47.15
CA ASN A 550 -7.39 -18.03 -47.38
C ASN A 550 -7.38 -16.50 -47.14
N GLY A 551 -8.42 -15.79 -47.58
CA GLY A 551 -8.60 -14.36 -47.32
C GLY A 551 -8.75 -14.06 -45.81
N LEU A 552 -9.61 -14.80 -45.11
CA LEU A 552 -9.78 -14.68 -43.67
C LEU A 552 -8.47 -14.91 -42.91
N SER A 553 -7.77 -15.98 -43.21
CA SER A 553 -6.43 -16.26 -42.61
C SER A 553 -5.47 -15.09 -42.85
N SER A 554 -5.39 -14.60 -44.07
CA SER A 554 -4.48 -13.50 -44.43
C SER A 554 -4.82 -12.19 -43.71
N VAL A 555 -6.10 -11.88 -43.54
CA VAL A 555 -6.57 -10.70 -42.81
C VAL A 555 -6.22 -10.82 -41.32
N LEU A 556 -6.48 -11.98 -40.70
CA LEU A 556 -6.15 -12.20 -39.26
C LEU A 556 -4.64 -12.08 -39.03
N ILE A 557 -3.83 -12.73 -39.89
CA ILE A 557 -2.37 -12.63 -39.78
C ILE A 557 -1.92 -11.18 -39.96
N TYR A 558 -2.46 -10.46 -40.95
CA TYR A 558 -2.11 -9.06 -41.20
C TYR A 558 -2.43 -8.15 -40.01
N ILE A 559 -3.63 -8.26 -39.44
CA ILE A 559 -4.06 -7.43 -38.30
C ILE A 559 -3.18 -7.69 -37.08
N PHE A 560 -3.06 -8.94 -36.64
CA PHE A 560 -2.40 -9.24 -35.37
C PHE A 560 -0.87 -9.18 -35.44
N ARG A 561 -0.24 -9.37 -36.57
CA ARG A 561 1.19 -9.12 -36.77
C ARG A 561 1.51 -7.65 -36.98
N GLY A 562 0.58 -6.89 -37.59
CA GLY A 562 0.75 -5.46 -37.85
C GLY A 562 0.54 -4.59 -36.61
N MET A 563 -0.15 -5.09 -35.59
CA MET A 563 -0.42 -4.33 -34.37
C MET A 563 0.75 -4.45 -33.40
N PRO A 564 1.31 -3.32 -32.88
CA PRO A 564 2.34 -3.39 -31.84
C PRO A 564 1.82 -4.11 -30.59
N LEU A 565 2.60 -5.02 -30.03
CA LEU A 565 2.21 -5.83 -28.87
C LEU A 565 1.73 -4.97 -27.69
N LEU A 566 2.42 -3.86 -27.42
CA LEU A 566 2.04 -2.89 -26.38
C LEU A 566 0.63 -2.33 -26.58
N VAL A 567 0.32 -1.93 -27.82
CA VAL A 567 -1.00 -1.36 -28.17
C VAL A 567 -2.09 -2.40 -28.01
N LEU A 568 -1.83 -3.64 -28.46
CA LEU A 568 -2.76 -4.77 -28.29
C LEU A 568 -3.01 -5.09 -26.83
N ALA A 569 -1.98 -5.10 -25.99
CA ALA A 569 -2.09 -5.34 -24.55
C ALA A 569 -2.97 -4.29 -23.87
N LEU A 570 -2.75 -3.02 -24.17
CA LEU A 570 -3.56 -1.91 -23.61
C LEU A 570 -4.99 -1.94 -24.14
N PHE A 571 -5.18 -2.23 -25.42
CA PHE A 571 -6.52 -2.37 -26.01
C PHE A 571 -7.33 -3.48 -25.31
N ILE A 572 -6.74 -4.64 -25.09
CA ILE A 572 -7.42 -5.75 -24.40
C ILE A 572 -7.65 -5.43 -22.94
N TYR A 573 -6.64 -4.89 -22.24
CA TYR A 573 -6.70 -4.68 -20.80
C TYR A 573 -7.51 -3.46 -20.38
N THR A 574 -7.47 -2.37 -21.15
CA THR A 574 -8.17 -1.12 -20.82
C THR A 574 -9.26 -0.76 -21.83
N GLY A 575 -9.03 -0.99 -23.12
CA GLY A 575 -9.96 -0.63 -24.20
C GLY A 575 -11.27 -1.43 -24.13
N ILE A 576 -11.18 -2.76 -24.14
CA ILE A 576 -12.36 -3.64 -24.07
C ILE A 576 -13.17 -3.38 -22.79
N PRO A 577 -12.59 -3.32 -21.57
CA PRO A 577 -13.34 -2.99 -20.36
C PRO A 577 -13.99 -1.61 -20.36
N SER A 578 -13.38 -0.62 -21.02
CA SER A 578 -14.00 0.70 -21.19
C SER A 578 -15.31 0.64 -21.96
N LEU A 579 -15.39 -0.27 -22.94
CA LEU A 579 -16.59 -0.44 -23.80
C LEU A 579 -17.63 -1.35 -23.15
N THR A 580 -17.20 -2.46 -22.57
CA THR A 580 -18.10 -3.51 -22.07
C THR A 580 -18.50 -3.31 -20.60
N GLY A 581 -17.66 -2.62 -19.81
CA GLY A 581 -17.82 -2.51 -18.37
C GLY A 581 -17.34 -3.74 -17.60
N GLU A 582 -16.91 -4.80 -18.29
CA GLU A 582 -16.46 -6.05 -17.68
C GLU A 582 -14.95 -6.02 -17.39
N LYS A 583 -14.54 -6.54 -16.23
CA LYS A 583 -13.12 -6.58 -15.81
C LYS A 583 -12.40 -7.78 -16.42
N ILE A 584 -11.25 -7.56 -17.04
CA ILE A 584 -10.38 -8.61 -17.54
C ILE A 584 -9.17 -8.73 -16.62
N PRO A 585 -8.91 -9.89 -15.95
CA PRO A 585 -7.70 -10.08 -15.15
C PRO A 585 -6.43 -9.86 -15.98
N ALA A 586 -5.40 -9.21 -15.41
CA ALA A 586 -4.18 -8.87 -16.15
C ALA A 586 -3.49 -10.11 -16.75
N PHE A 587 -3.48 -11.23 -16.03
CA PHE A 587 -2.94 -12.49 -16.54
C PHE A 587 -3.71 -12.97 -17.80
N VAL A 588 -5.05 -12.93 -17.75
CA VAL A 588 -5.89 -13.29 -18.90
C VAL A 588 -5.66 -12.33 -20.06
N ALA A 589 -5.61 -11.03 -19.79
CA ALA A 589 -5.30 -10.02 -20.82
C ALA A 589 -3.93 -10.26 -21.47
N GLY A 590 -2.92 -10.60 -20.66
CA GLY A 590 -1.59 -10.96 -21.15
C GLY A 590 -1.60 -12.21 -22.02
N VAL A 591 -2.26 -13.27 -21.54
CA VAL A 591 -2.39 -14.53 -22.32
C VAL A 591 -3.10 -14.27 -23.64
N VAL A 592 -4.22 -13.54 -23.66
CA VAL A 592 -4.98 -13.23 -24.89
C VAL A 592 -4.13 -12.38 -25.84
N THR A 593 -3.41 -11.39 -25.32
CA THR A 593 -2.51 -10.53 -26.11
C THR A 593 -1.45 -11.34 -26.81
N LEU A 594 -0.72 -12.18 -26.07
CA LEU A 594 0.32 -13.03 -26.64
C LEU A 594 -0.27 -14.11 -27.56
N THR A 595 -1.45 -14.65 -27.22
CA THR A 595 -2.14 -15.63 -28.07
C THR A 595 -2.39 -15.10 -29.48
N PHE A 596 -2.93 -13.91 -29.60
CA PHE A 596 -3.22 -13.33 -30.92
C PHE A 596 -1.96 -12.86 -31.62
N ASN A 597 -1.05 -12.19 -30.94
CA ASN A 597 0.17 -11.71 -31.56
C ASN A 597 1.08 -12.85 -32.01
N GLU A 598 1.50 -13.72 -31.08
CA GLU A 598 2.40 -14.84 -31.37
C GLU A 598 1.74 -15.90 -32.23
N GLY A 599 0.45 -16.12 -32.04
CA GLY A 599 -0.34 -17.03 -32.85
C GLY A 599 -0.42 -16.62 -34.32
N ALA A 600 -0.43 -15.32 -34.62
CA ALA A 600 -0.38 -14.82 -35.98
C ALA A 600 1.00 -15.08 -36.64
N TYR A 601 2.09 -15.02 -35.86
CA TYR A 601 3.41 -15.47 -36.35
C TYR A 601 3.43 -16.98 -36.60
N ILE A 602 2.90 -17.77 -35.66
CA ILE A 602 2.78 -19.23 -35.83
C ILE A 602 1.92 -19.57 -37.04
N ALA A 603 0.80 -18.86 -37.25
CA ALA A 603 -0.05 -19.05 -38.43
C ALA A 603 0.72 -18.83 -39.74
N ALA A 604 1.55 -17.79 -39.78
CA ALA A 604 2.42 -17.56 -40.95
C ALA A 604 3.46 -18.68 -41.14
N PHE A 605 4.04 -19.19 -40.05
CA PHE A 605 4.98 -20.33 -40.13
C PHE A 605 4.29 -21.61 -40.60
N VAL A 606 3.07 -21.88 -40.11
CA VAL A 606 2.28 -23.06 -40.57
C VAL A 606 1.95 -22.93 -42.04
N LYS A 607 1.43 -21.77 -42.47
CA LYS A 607 1.15 -21.54 -43.90
C LYS A 607 2.41 -21.67 -44.76
N GLY A 608 3.50 -20.99 -44.36
CA GLY A 608 4.78 -21.02 -45.10
C GLY A 608 5.42 -22.40 -45.12
N GLY A 609 5.41 -23.13 -43.99
CA GLY A 609 5.99 -24.47 -43.91
C GLY A 609 5.23 -25.50 -44.73
N ILE A 610 3.91 -25.38 -44.85
CA ILE A 610 3.10 -26.26 -45.74
C ILE A 610 3.35 -25.89 -47.17
N GLN A 611 3.46 -24.62 -47.52
CA GLN A 611 3.73 -24.15 -48.89
C GLN A 611 5.17 -24.42 -49.35
N ALA A 612 6.11 -24.62 -48.41
CA ALA A 612 7.50 -24.96 -48.71
C ALA A 612 7.70 -26.45 -49.08
N VAL A 613 6.69 -27.29 -48.83
CA VAL A 613 6.74 -28.70 -49.33
C VAL A 613 6.55 -28.68 -50.83
N ASP A 614 7.40 -29.45 -51.54
CA ASP A 614 7.35 -29.55 -53.00
C ASP A 614 5.92 -29.84 -53.49
N PRO A 615 5.35 -29.00 -54.39
CA PRO A 615 4.01 -29.19 -54.92
C PRO A 615 3.78 -30.55 -55.54
N GLY A 616 4.84 -31.16 -56.16
CA GLY A 616 4.80 -32.50 -56.73
C GLY A 616 4.41 -33.60 -55.73
N GLN A 617 4.69 -33.41 -54.45
CA GLN A 617 4.24 -34.32 -53.38
C GLN A 617 2.71 -34.37 -53.26
N MET A 618 2.07 -33.23 -53.38
CA MET A 618 0.61 -33.14 -53.35
C MET A 618 0.03 -33.74 -54.64
N GLU A 619 0.61 -33.43 -55.80
CA GLU A 619 0.18 -33.94 -57.11
C GLU A 619 0.31 -35.45 -57.16
N ALA A 620 1.44 -36.00 -56.73
CA ALA A 620 1.67 -37.46 -56.71
C ALA A 620 0.66 -38.17 -55.77
N ALA A 621 0.43 -37.63 -54.58
CA ALA A 621 -0.57 -38.17 -53.66
C ALA A 621 -2.00 -38.12 -54.22
N ARG A 622 -2.34 -37.06 -54.94
CA ARG A 622 -3.64 -36.91 -55.62
C ARG A 622 -3.78 -37.88 -56.80
N SER A 623 -2.72 -38.08 -57.58
CA SER A 623 -2.67 -39.03 -58.70
C SER A 623 -2.84 -40.46 -58.22
N LEU A 624 -2.39 -40.81 -57.03
CA LEU A 624 -2.63 -42.10 -56.37
C LEU A 624 -4.06 -42.25 -55.79
N GLY A 625 -4.98 -41.30 -56.07
CA GLY A 625 -6.38 -41.34 -55.65
C GLY A 625 -6.65 -40.89 -54.23
N LEU A 626 -5.66 -40.32 -53.53
CA LEU A 626 -5.90 -39.77 -52.17
C LEU A 626 -6.70 -38.47 -52.23
N PRO A 627 -7.82 -38.34 -51.49
CA PRO A 627 -8.51 -37.07 -51.40
C PRO A 627 -7.64 -36.02 -50.68
N PHE A 628 -7.86 -34.71 -50.96
CA PHE A 628 -7.05 -33.58 -50.46
C PHE A 628 -6.73 -33.72 -48.97
N GLY A 629 -7.71 -33.95 -48.10
CA GLY A 629 -7.51 -34.05 -46.64
C GLY A 629 -6.60 -35.23 -46.24
N LYS A 630 -6.66 -36.37 -46.95
CA LYS A 630 -5.76 -37.52 -46.70
C LYS A 630 -4.35 -37.24 -47.21
N SER A 631 -4.19 -36.60 -48.36
CA SER A 631 -2.89 -36.18 -48.92
C SER A 631 -2.24 -35.13 -47.97
N MET A 632 -3.01 -34.15 -47.54
CA MET A 632 -2.54 -33.16 -46.58
C MET A 632 -2.05 -33.81 -45.27
N ARG A 633 -2.87 -34.67 -44.65
CA ARG A 633 -2.55 -35.29 -43.35
C ARG A 633 -1.42 -36.32 -43.42
N LYS A 634 -1.34 -37.14 -44.49
CA LYS A 634 -0.40 -38.25 -44.55
C LYS A 634 0.92 -37.91 -45.26
N VAL A 635 0.92 -36.91 -46.14
CA VAL A 635 2.10 -36.61 -47.00
C VAL A 635 2.64 -35.21 -46.69
N ILE A 636 1.81 -34.16 -46.75
CA ILE A 636 2.28 -32.79 -46.69
C ILE A 636 2.55 -32.34 -45.25
N LEU A 637 1.60 -32.54 -44.31
CA LEU A 637 1.76 -32.12 -42.93
C LEU A 637 2.99 -32.71 -42.23
N PRO A 638 3.32 -34.00 -42.35
CA PRO A 638 4.53 -34.53 -41.71
C PRO A 638 5.82 -33.88 -42.20
N GLN A 639 5.90 -33.53 -43.47
CA GLN A 639 7.04 -32.82 -44.06
C GLN A 639 7.03 -31.34 -43.62
N GLY A 640 5.88 -30.66 -43.72
CA GLY A 640 5.72 -29.30 -43.32
C GLY A 640 6.02 -29.07 -41.82
N ILE A 641 5.58 -29.98 -40.94
CA ILE A 641 5.89 -29.92 -39.50
C ILE A 641 7.40 -29.92 -39.25
N ARG A 642 8.16 -30.80 -39.94
CA ARG A 642 9.63 -30.83 -39.80
C ARG A 642 10.24 -29.47 -40.14
N ILE A 643 9.80 -28.84 -41.24
CA ILE A 643 10.26 -27.52 -41.69
C ILE A 643 9.94 -26.44 -40.68
N MET A 644 8.78 -26.55 -39.97
CA MET A 644 8.31 -25.52 -39.01
C MET A 644 8.95 -25.62 -37.62
N ILE A 645 9.43 -26.80 -37.19
CA ILE A 645 9.95 -27.02 -35.81
C ILE A 645 10.93 -25.93 -35.35
N PRO A 646 11.95 -25.53 -36.13
CA PRO A 646 12.89 -24.49 -35.72
C PRO A 646 12.20 -23.15 -35.44
N SER A 647 11.22 -22.78 -36.28
CA SER A 647 10.46 -21.54 -36.15
C SER A 647 9.59 -21.55 -34.91
N PHE A 648 8.97 -22.69 -34.54
CA PHE A 648 8.18 -22.82 -33.31
C PHE A 648 9.03 -22.67 -32.06
N ILE A 649 10.24 -23.28 -32.04
CA ILE A 649 11.12 -23.16 -30.87
C ILE A 649 11.63 -21.70 -30.73
N ASN A 650 11.98 -21.08 -31.87
CA ASN A 650 12.36 -19.65 -31.83
C ASN A 650 11.22 -18.77 -31.36
N GLN A 651 9.96 -19.07 -31.73
CA GLN A 651 8.80 -18.33 -31.27
C GLN A 651 8.59 -18.43 -29.74
N PHE A 652 8.90 -19.60 -29.17
CA PHE A 652 8.88 -19.74 -27.71
C PHE A 652 9.85 -18.76 -27.02
N ILE A 653 11.08 -18.61 -27.58
CA ILE A 653 12.08 -17.68 -27.05
C ILE A 653 11.61 -16.22 -27.21
N ILE A 654 10.96 -15.89 -28.34
CA ILE A 654 10.41 -14.54 -28.57
C ILE A 654 9.30 -14.26 -27.56
N THR A 655 8.34 -15.17 -27.42
CA THR A 655 7.22 -15.03 -26.46
C THR A 655 7.73 -14.82 -25.04
N LEU A 656 8.79 -15.55 -24.63
CA LEU A 656 9.41 -15.37 -23.30
C LEU A 656 9.90 -13.92 -23.08
N LYS A 657 10.54 -13.31 -24.08
CA LYS A 657 11.03 -11.92 -24.00
C LYS A 657 9.86 -10.93 -24.00
N ASP A 658 8.85 -11.18 -24.80
CA ASP A 658 7.71 -10.29 -25.01
C ASP A 658 6.80 -10.22 -23.78
N THR A 659 6.86 -11.22 -22.87
CA THR A 659 6.21 -11.11 -21.55
C THR A 659 6.65 -9.88 -20.78
N SER A 660 7.88 -9.38 -20.95
CA SER A 660 8.43 -8.20 -20.29
C SER A 660 7.65 -6.92 -20.61
N ILE A 661 7.05 -6.82 -21.79
CA ILE A 661 6.22 -5.69 -22.22
C ILE A 661 4.93 -5.61 -21.39
N LEU A 662 4.42 -6.76 -20.92
CA LEU A 662 3.18 -6.84 -20.17
C LEU A 662 3.30 -6.31 -18.72
N SER A 663 4.52 -5.94 -18.29
CA SER A 663 4.71 -5.15 -17.06
C SER A 663 3.85 -3.88 -17.05
N ILE A 664 3.55 -3.31 -18.23
CA ILE A 664 2.75 -2.08 -18.35
C ILE A 664 1.29 -2.25 -17.92
N ILE A 665 0.73 -3.46 -18.01
CA ILE A 665 -0.62 -3.78 -17.53
C ILE A 665 -0.60 -4.32 -16.08
N GLY A 666 0.55 -4.19 -15.39
CA GLY A 666 0.73 -4.56 -13.98
C GLY A 666 0.84 -6.06 -13.73
N LEU A 667 1.34 -6.83 -14.70
CA LEU A 667 1.79 -8.19 -14.43
C LEU A 667 3.09 -8.15 -13.64
N LEU A 668 3.14 -8.91 -12.54
CA LEU A 668 4.31 -9.01 -11.65
C LEU A 668 5.32 -10.03 -12.18
N GLU A 669 5.61 -9.93 -13.47
CA GLU A 669 6.64 -10.73 -14.12
C GLU A 669 8.06 -10.22 -13.74
N LEU A 670 9.10 -10.85 -14.27
CA LEU A 670 10.47 -10.59 -13.83
C LEU A 670 10.93 -9.14 -14.03
N THR A 671 10.51 -8.44 -15.09
CA THR A 671 10.86 -7.03 -15.36
C THR A 671 10.17 -6.09 -14.37
N GLN A 672 8.88 -6.30 -14.11
CA GLN A 672 8.16 -5.51 -13.09
C GLN A 672 8.75 -5.73 -11.69
N THR A 673 9.14 -6.96 -11.38
CA THR A 673 9.84 -7.27 -10.13
C THR A 673 11.13 -6.47 -10.00
N GLY A 674 11.89 -6.33 -11.10
CA GLY A 674 13.09 -5.49 -11.13
C GLY A 674 12.83 -4.03 -10.84
N LYS A 675 11.81 -3.44 -11.46
CA LYS A 675 11.38 -2.05 -11.19
C LYS A 675 11.08 -1.82 -9.71
N ILE A 676 10.36 -2.76 -9.08
CA ILE A 676 10.00 -2.71 -7.66
C ILE A 676 11.24 -2.78 -6.76
N ILE A 677 12.21 -3.66 -7.08
CA ILE A 677 13.47 -3.77 -6.32
C ILE A 677 14.29 -2.48 -6.44
N ILE A 678 14.41 -1.93 -7.64
CA ILE A 678 15.17 -0.68 -7.90
C ILE A 678 14.52 0.50 -7.17
N ALA A 679 13.20 0.57 -7.13
CA ALA A 679 12.47 1.62 -6.42
C ALA A 679 12.84 1.71 -4.94
N ARG A 680 13.25 0.61 -4.33
CA ARG A 680 13.66 0.54 -2.94
C ARG A 680 15.13 0.88 -2.72
N ASN A 681 16.04 0.36 -3.54
CA ASN A 681 17.47 0.38 -3.28
C ASN A 681 18.28 1.33 -4.18
N LEU A 682 17.67 1.85 -5.25
CA LEU A 682 18.29 2.73 -6.26
C LEU A 682 19.51 2.11 -6.98
N GLU A 683 19.64 0.77 -6.94
CA GLU A 683 20.76 0.02 -7.55
C GLU A 683 20.40 -0.47 -8.97
N GLY A 684 19.96 0.44 -9.82
CA GLY A 684 19.43 0.12 -11.16
C GLY A 684 20.36 -0.75 -12.00
N PHE A 685 21.64 -0.38 -12.13
CA PHE A 685 22.61 -1.14 -12.91
C PHE A 685 22.72 -2.60 -12.46
N LYS A 686 22.88 -2.82 -11.14
CA LYS A 686 23.07 -4.18 -10.61
C LYS A 686 21.81 -5.03 -10.77
N VAL A 687 20.63 -4.47 -10.49
CA VAL A 687 19.37 -5.20 -10.59
C VAL A 687 19.05 -5.55 -12.05
N TRP A 688 19.22 -4.59 -12.98
CA TRP A 688 19.00 -4.88 -14.40
C TRP A 688 20.01 -5.91 -14.93
N THR A 689 21.25 -5.89 -14.44
CA THR A 689 22.23 -6.93 -14.78
C THR A 689 21.77 -8.31 -14.29
N ILE A 690 21.28 -8.42 -13.06
CA ILE A 690 20.76 -9.68 -12.49
C ILE A 690 19.59 -10.20 -13.36
N ILE A 691 18.64 -9.34 -13.70
CA ILE A 691 17.47 -9.69 -14.51
C ILE A 691 17.88 -10.12 -15.91
N ALA A 692 18.78 -9.36 -16.54
CA ALA A 692 19.31 -9.68 -17.86
C ALA A 692 20.00 -11.06 -17.86
N LEU A 693 20.80 -11.37 -16.84
CA LEU A 693 21.43 -12.66 -16.67
C LEU A 693 20.40 -13.79 -16.48
N MET A 694 19.32 -13.56 -15.71
CA MET A 694 18.26 -14.55 -15.53
C MET A 694 17.56 -14.87 -16.87
N TYR A 695 17.20 -13.85 -17.67
CA TYR A 695 16.67 -14.06 -19.01
C TYR A 695 17.68 -14.78 -19.91
N LEU A 696 18.95 -14.35 -19.91
CA LEU A 696 20.00 -14.91 -20.77
C LEU A 696 20.25 -16.39 -20.47
N ILE A 697 20.25 -16.81 -19.20
CA ILE A 697 20.40 -18.22 -18.81
C ILE A 697 19.27 -19.05 -19.43
N VAL A 698 18.02 -18.63 -19.30
CA VAL A 698 16.88 -19.39 -19.83
C VAL A 698 16.89 -19.42 -21.37
N ILE A 699 17.14 -18.27 -21.99
CA ILE A 699 17.23 -18.15 -23.45
C ILE A 699 18.36 -19.08 -24.00
N THR A 700 19.50 -19.10 -23.30
CA THR A 700 20.63 -19.98 -23.69
C THR A 700 20.24 -21.44 -23.57
N LEU A 701 19.57 -21.86 -22.48
CA LEU A 701 19.08 -23.22 -22.31
C LEU A 701 18.08 -23.62 -23.41
N LEU A 702 17.13 -22.72 -23.70
CA LEU A 702 16.15 -22.95 -24.78
C LEU A 702 16.80 -22.99 -26.16
N THR A 703 17.78 -22.14 -26.42
CA THR A 703 18.55 -22.14 -27.67
C THR A 703 19.35 -23.42 -27.81
N TRP A 704 19.99 -23.89 -26.74
CA TRP A 704 20.69 -25.17 -26.73
C TRP A 704 19.72 -26.32 -26.99
N LEU A 705 18.56 -26.34 -26.36
CA LEU A 705 17.49 -27.31 -26.61
C LEU A 705 17.04 -27.25 -28.08
N SER A 706 16.84 -26.05 -28.64
CA SER A 706 16.50 -25.83 -30.03
C SER A 706 17.52 -26.50 -30.98
N ASN A 707 18.80 -26.20 -30.76
CA ASN A 707 19.87 -26.75 -31.58
C ASN A 707 19.97 -28.27 -31.45
N TRP A 708 19.70 -28.84 -30.27
CA TRP A 708 19.68 -30.28 -30.05
C TRP A 708 18.52 -30.95 -30.79
N VAL A 709 17.31 -30.36 -30.78
CA VAL A 709 16.14 -30.84 -31.52
C VAL A 709 16.40 -30.78 -33.04
N GLN A 710 16.92 -29.63 -33.53
CA GLN A 710 17.23 -29.46 -34.95
C GLN A 710 18.21 -30.53 -35.46
N ARG A 711 19.29 -30.84 -34.72
CA ARG A 711 20.26 -31.88 -35.07
C ARG A 711 19.63 -33.28 -35.11
N ARG A 712 18.59 -33.56 -34.31
CA ARG A 712 17.90 -34.86 -34.30
C ARG A 712 16.82 -35.00 -35.38
N THR A 713 16.27 -33.91 -35.85
CA THR A 713 15.20 -33.92 -36.88
C THR A 713 15.73 -33.82 -38.29
N ASN A 714 17.07 -33.76 -38.48
CA ASN A 714 17.73 -33.60 -39.78
C ASN A 714 17.17 -32.45 -40.63
N VAL A 715 16.89 -31.32 -39.99
CA VAL A 715 16.45 -30.07 -40.62
C VAL A 715 17.52 -29.00 -40.41
#